data_2370241fb038ce6fd581f25badf12fd4
#
_entry.id   2370241fb038ce6fd581f25badf12fd4
#
_cell.length_a   1.000
_cell.length_b   1.000
_cell.length_c   1.000
_cell.angle_alpha   90.00
_cell.angle_beta   90.00
_cell.angle_gamma   90.00
#
_symmetry.space_group_name_H-M   'P 1'
#
loop_
_entity.id
_entity.type
_entity.pdbx_description
1 polymer ?
#
loop_
_entity_poly.entity_id
_entity_poly.type
_entity_poly.pdbx_seq_one_letter_code
_entity_poly.pdbx_strand_id
1 'polypeptide(L)'
;MPQQSSAQVTAAEISRIAGVTRATVSNWRRRYDDFPEPSGGAESSPLYDLEAVRTWLASRGYASAASPAEELRTTLRLSAHGAGDGDDGGTADLLLLVLAAARRTPDQLTAAARLPDVDLAVRAERDAAGVADAVPGGAGVRFAGTDPAVLRALYVCVRDEGGQATLGVLAERELEDSAASGAYRTPAPLADLLARLLPGAPARVLDPACGSGALLEAAARRGAAELYGQDVLPVQARRSAVSLLLTAPPGTTVSVRAADSLRADAFPDLAADAVLCNPPFGDRDWGYDELAYDPRWAYGVPARAESELAWVQHSLAHLTPGGHAVLLLPPATAGRASGRRVRAELVRSGALRAVVALPVGASVPFHIGLQIWILQRPEPGGPEHKSVLFVDTAESSAADARTDARTGPRTRGGSRSASLDWARITGQALGAWHAFAADPDAFEDEPGVARAVDVVDLLDETVDLTPARLVRASRSDVDPAKLAAEADATRRNLVKAAKSLGRAAGYDDWDAAGGSAREWRTATAADLARGGALTLLRTTPEGSRGRGDDDGADKGGRGTGADAARPVFTGSDISRGSGPTGDPATVRTDTAPVIAAGDVLVRAVASGGGAMSLVAGEAEAGALLGPHVHLFRPDPARLDAWFLAGFLGAEDNIAGASTGSTVLNVSPGRLRVPLLPLEEQRRYGEAFRRVHELRAEAQRATRLAEETARLLSGGLTGGQLLPSSQGTAADAATVRGRDGDSPH
;
A
#
# COMPACT_ATOMS: atom_id res chain seq x y z
N MET A 1 9.21 39.78 -33.58
CA MET A 1 8.67 38.41 -33.52
C MET A 1 8.53 38.09 -32.07
N PRO A 2 7.33 37.80 -31.49
CA PRO A 2 7.23 37.34 -30.11
C PRO A 2 7.87 35.96 -30.02
N GLN A 3 8.85 35.82 -29.13
CA GLN A 3 9.43 34.54 -28.77
C GLN A 3 8.33 33.67 -28.15
N GLN A 4 8.00 32.56 -28.79
CA GLN A 4 7.22 31.48 -28.17
C GLN A 4 8.02 31.02 -26.95
N SER A 5 7.44 31.11 -25.76
CA SER A 5 8.02 30.55 -24.56
C SER A 5 7.97 29.03 -24.71
N SER A 6 9.10 28.42 -25.07
CA SER A 6 9.20 26.98 -25.14
C SER A 6 9.13 26.38 -23.73
N ALA A 7 8.53 25.19 -23.60
CA ALA A 7 8.41 24.48 -22.34
C ALA A 7 9.80 24.18 -21.75
N GLN A 8 9.97 24.41 -20.44
CA GLN A 8 11.25 24.21 -19.76
C GLN A 8 11.22 22.92 -18.91
N VAL A 9 12.30 22.16 -18.95
CA VAL A 9 12.43 20.88 -18.22
C VAL A 9 13.63 20.87 -17.28
N THR A 10 13.47 20.20 -16.14
CA THR A 10 14.56 19.95 -15.18
C THR A 10 15.42 18.76 -15.59
N ALA A 11 16.61 18.62 -15.02
CA ALA A 11 17.45 17.43 -15.20
C ALA A 11 16.76 16.13 -14.79
N ALA A 12 15.78 16.19 -13.88
CA ALA A 12 14.97 15.04 -13.49
C ALA A 12 13.99 14.61 -14.59
N GLU A 13 13.40 15.57 -15.29
CA GLU A 13 12.51 15.33 -16.42
C GLU A 13 13.28 14.84 -17.64
N ILE A 14 14.46 15.44 -17.93
CA ILE A 14 15.36 14.93 -18.96
C ILE A 14 15.74 13.47 -18.72
N SER A 15 16.02 13.09 -17.47
CA SER A 15 16.35 11.70 -17.13
C SER A 15 15.22 10.73 -17.43
N ARG A 16 13.95 11.15 -17.24
CA ARG A 16 12.76 10.35 -17.58
C ARG A 16 12.53 10.27 -19.08
N ILE A 17 12.61 11.42 -19.79
CA ILE A 17 12.45 11.50 -21.25
C ILE A 17 13.46 10.59 -21.96
N ALA A 18 14.69 10.56 -21.47
CA ALA A 18 15.77 9.76 -22.06
C ALA A 18 15.87 8.33 -21.53
N GLY A 19 15.05 7.93 -20.54
CA GLY A 19 15.13 6.60 -19.92
C GLY A 19 16.43 6.34 -19.15
N VAL A 20 17.09 7.40 -18.64
CA VAL A 20 18.40 7.32 -17.97
C VAL A 20 18.34 7.83 -16.53
N THR A 21 19.42 7.69 -15.77
CA THR A 21 19.49 8.22 -14.40
C THR A 21 19.79 9.73 -14.41
N ARG A 22 19.38 10.45 -13.34
CA ARG A 22 19.77 11.86 -13.13
C ARG A 22 21.29 12.08 -13.15
N ALA A 23 22.05 11.09 -12.66
CA ALA A 23 23.50 11.10 -12.69
C ALA A 23 24.02 11.08 -14.12
N THR A 24 23.35 10.35 -15.03
CA THR A 24 23.68 10.33 -16.46
C THR A 24 23.46 11.69 -17.10
N VAL A 25 22.34 12.36 -16.83
CA VAL A 25 22.08 13.72 -17.33
C VAL A 25 23.12 14.71 -16.79
N SER A 26 23.46 14.63 -15.51
CA SER A 26 24.52 15.44 -14.91
C SER A 26 25.91 15.18 -15.53
N ASN A 27 26.18 13.95 -15.98
CA ASN A 27 27.38 13.59 -16.70
C ASN A 27 27.35 14.14 -18.14
N TRP A 28 26.21 14.08 -18.83
CA TRP A 28 26.07 14.67 -20.16
C TRP A 28 26.39 16.17 -20.14
N ARG A 29 25.81 16.91 -19.22
CA ARG A 29 26.09 18.33 -19.01
C ARG A 29 27.57 18.64 -18.83
N ARG A 30 28.34 17.74 -18.21
CA ARG A 30 29.79 17.93 -17.97
C ARG A 30 30.68 17.44 -19.10
N ARG A 31 30.18 16.46 -19.87
CA ARG A 31 31.03 15.72 -20.84
C ARG A 31 30.81 16.15 -22.30
N TYR A 32 29.67 16.76 -22.58
CA TYR A 32 29.28 17.12 -23.91
C TYR A 32 29.09 18.65 -24.03
N ASP A 33 29.96 19.33 -24.76
CA ASP A 33 29.92 20.79 -24.96
C ASP A 33 28.71 21.24 -25.77
N ASP A 34 28.06 20.31 -26.50
CA ASP A 34 26.86 20.52 -27.30
C ASP A 34 25.55 20.16 -26.54
N PHE A 35 25.63 19.84 -25.21
CA PHE A 35 24.43 19.68 -24.41
C PHE A 35 23.72 21.02 -24.24
N PRO A 36 22.35 21.07 -24.36
CA PRO A 36 21.60 22.31 -24.26
C PRO A 36 21.98 23.16 -23.04
N GLU A 37 22.21 24.47 -23.26
CA GLU A 37 22.47 25.38 -22.15
C GLU A 37 21.21 25.64 -21.33
N PRO A 38 21.35 25.89 -20.02
CA PRO A 38 20.20 26.25 -19.18
C PRO A 38 19.51 27.51 -19.69
N SER A 39 18.22 27.44 -19.93
CA SER A 39 17.36 28.54 -20.35
C SER A 39 16.74 29.31 -19.17
N GLY A 40 16.94 28.81 -17.91
CA GLY A 40 16.41 29.42 -16.70
C GLY A 40 16.70 28.57 -15.45
N GLY A 41 16.08 28.94 -14.30
CA GLY A 41 16.23 28.24 -13.03
C GLY A 41 17.43 28.71 -12.21
N ALA A 42 17.58 28.13 -10.98
CA ALA A 42 18.73 28.37 -10.11
C ALA A 42 19.92 27.49 -10.52
N GLU A 43 21.14 27.87 -10.19
CA GLU A 43 22.36 27.07 -10.48
C GLU A 43 22.29 25.64 -9.94
N SER A 44 21.59 25.44 -8.79
CA SER A 44 21.36 24.14 -8.17
C SER A 44 20.23 23.33 -8.84
N SER A 45 19.34 23.99 -9.61
CA SER A 45 18.22 23.37 -10.32
C SER A 45 17.97 24.08 -11.65
N PRO A 46 18.86 23.93 -12.65
CA PRO A 46 18.74 24.57 -13.95
C PRO A 46 17.56 23.99 -14.74
N LEU A 47 16.91 24.87 -15.49
CA LEU A 47 15.87 24.56 -16.44
C LEU A 47 16.42 24.61 -17.86
N TYR A 48 16.00 23.69 -18.71
CA TYR A 48 16.43 23.53 -20.08
C TYR A 48 15.26 23.63 -21.04
N ASP A 49 15.49 24.14 -22.22
CA ASP A 49 14.52 24.14 -23.31
C ASP A 49 14.20 22.71 -23.73
N LEU A 50 12.91 22.29 -23.67
CA LEU A 50 12.48 20.94 -23.99
C LEU A 50 12.78 20.55 -25.45
N GLU A 51 12.60 21.46 -26.39
CA GLU A 51 12.80 21.18 -27.80
C GLU A 51 14.30 21.03 -28.15
N ALA A 52 15.13 21.87 -27.54
CA ALA A 52 16.59 21.74 -27.65
C ALA A 52 17.07 20.41 -27.06
N VAL A 53 16.52 20.00 -25.89
CA VAL A 53 16.84 18.72 -25.26
C VAL A 53 16.40 17.55 -26.14
N ARG A 54 15.19 17.57 -26.70
CA ARG A 54 14.69 16.53 -27.60
C ARG A 54 15.55 16.40 -28.87
N THR A 55 15.90 17.51 -29.46
CA THR A 55 16.78 17.55 -30.64
C THR A 55 18.13 16.93 -30.32
N TRP A 56 18.72 17.30 -29.18
CA TRP A 56 20.00 16.75 -28.74
C TRP A 56 19.93 15.25 -28.48
N LEU A 57 18.88 14.76 -27.77
CA LEU A 57 18.64 13.35 -27.51
C LEU A 57 18.48 12.54 -28.80
N ALA A 58 17.69 13.05 -29.75
CA ALA A 58 17.48 12.43 -31.06
C ALA A 58 18.78 12.33 -31.87
N SER A 59 19.61 13.37 -31.87
CA SER A 59 20.90 13.39 -32.57
C SER A 59 21.90 12.35 -32.05
N ARG A 60 21.71 11.92 -30.80
CA ARG A 60 22.56 10.92 -30.13
C ARG A 60 21.96 9.52 -30.10
N GLY A 61 20.85 9.29 -30.79
CA GLY A 61 20.18 7.99 -30.85
C GLY A 61 19.46 7.60 -29.56
N TYR A 62 19.32 8.52 -28.59
CA TYR A 62 18.38 8.39 -27.51
C TYR A 62 17.00 8.73 -28.07
N ALA A 63 16.40 7.80 -28.84
CA ALA A 63 14.99 7.91 -29.16
C ALA A 63 14.24 8.00 -27.82
N SER A 64 13.25 8.91 -27.72
CA SER A 64 12.44 9.02 -26.52
C SER A 64 11.92 7.62 -26.16
N ALA A 65 12.48 7.03 -25.11
CA ALA A 65 12.01 5.76 -24.56
C ALA A 65 10.73 5.99 -23.72
N ALA A 66 10.27 7.24 -23.64
CA ALA A 66 9.04 7.60 -22.96
C ALA A 66 7.86 7.05 -23.76
N SER A 67 7.00 6.26 -23.10
CA SER A 67 5.74 5.85 -23.69
C SER A 67 4.86 7.09 -23.95
N PRO A 68 3.88 7.02 -24.85
CA PRO A 68 2.91 8.09 -25.07
C PRO A 68 2.22 8.56 -23.78
N ALA A 69 1.97 7.66 -22.83
CA ALA A 69 1.46 8.00 -21.50
C ALA A 69 2.46 8.85 -20.69
N GLU A 70 3.75 8.52 -20.70
CA GLU A 70 4.79 9.34 -20.04
C GLU A 70 4.95 10.70 -20.69
N GLU A 71 4.81 10.77 -22.01
CA GLU A 71 4.83 12.04 -22.73
C GLU A 71 3.64 12.92 -22.35
N LEU A 72 2.43 12.35 -22.29
CA LEU A 72 1.23 13.06 -21.84
C LEU A 72 1.38 13.55 -20.39
N ARG A 73 1.87 12.70 -19.46
CA ARG A 73 2.15 13.10 -18.07
C ARG A 73 3.09 14.31 -18.00
N THR A 74 4.17 14.25 -18.76
CA THR A 74 5.17 15.33 -18.77
C THR A 74 4.58 16.63 -19.30
N THR A 75 3.82 16.56 -20.40
CA THR A 75 3.20 17.73 -21.03
C THR A 75 2.15 18.35 -20.11
N LEU A 76 1.31 17.53 -19.43
CA LEU A 76 0.35 18.00 -18.45
C LEU A 76 1.00 18.71 -17.25
N ARG A 77 2.14 18.23 -16.75
CA ARG A 77 2.87 18.90 -15.66
C ARG A 77 3.45 20.25 -16.10
N LEU A 78 3.96 20.32 -17.31
CA LEU A 78 4.55 21.56 -17.85
C LEU A 78 3.51 22.65 -18.07
N SER A 79 2.33 22.29 -18.60
CA SER A 79 1.23 23.24 -18.82
C SER A 79 0.68 23.81 -17.51
N ALA A 80 0.70 23.05 -16.40
CA ALA A 80 0.23 23.50 -15.09
C ALA A 80 1.12 24.60 -14.47
N HIS A 81 2.41 24.62 -14.75
CA HIS A 81 3.33 25.66 -14.24
C HIS A 81 3.13 27.01 -14.91
N GLY A 82 2.38 27.08 -16.02
CA GLY A 82 2.08 28.30 -16.77
C GLY A 82 0.70 28.91 -16.52
N ALA A 83 -0.24 28.15 -15.94
CA ALA A 83 -1.59 28.60 -15.61
C ALA A 83 -1.66 28.98 -14.12
N GLY A 84 -2.05 30.21 -13.80
CA GLY A 84 -2.25 30.67 -12.43
C GLY A 84 -3.39 29.89 -11.73
N ASP A 85 -3.33 29.83 -10.40
CA ASP A 85 -4.29 29.22 -9.48
C ASP A 85 -5.74 29.60 -9.80
N GLY A 86 -6.50 28.81 -10.55
CA GLY A 86 -7.91 29.12 -10.78
C GLY A 86 -8.65 28.39 -11.90
N ASP A 87 -8.05 27.45 -12.65
CA ASP A 87 -8.77 26.80 -13.75
C ASP A 87 -8.90 25.26 -13.56
N ASP A 88 -9.84 24.84 -12.69
CA ASP A 88 -10.26 23.44 -12.56
C ASP A 88 -11.01 22.90 -13.81
N GLY A 89 -11.36 23.77 -14.75
CA GLY A 89 -12.09 23.41 -15.97
C GLY A 89 -11.28 22.56 -16.96
N GLY A 90 -10.00 22.83 -17.09
CA GLY A 90 -9.19 22.28 -18.17
C GLY A 90 -9.03 20.74 -18.14
N THR A 91 -8.81 20.14 -16.98
CA THR A 91 -8.64 18.67 -16.86
C THR A 91 -9.97 17.92 -17.05
N ALA A 92 -11.06 18.46 -16.52
CA ALA A 92 -12.40 17.89 -16.66
C ALA A 92 -12.85 17.83 -18.13
N ASP A 93 -12.45 18.80 -18.94
CA ASP A 93 -12.77 18.85 -20.36
C ASP A 93 -11.96 17.86 -21.20
N LEU A 94 -10.72 17.57 -20.79
CA LEU A 94 -9.90 16.53 -21.41
C LEU A 94 -10.50 15.13 -21.31
N LEU A 95 -11.32 14.86 -20.25
CA LEU A 95 -12.01 13.56 -20.12
C LEU A 95 -12.96 13.30 -21.29
N LEU A 96 -13.69 14.32 -21.76
CA LEU A 96 -14.56 14.17 -22.94
C LEU A 96 -13.75 13.93 -24.21
N LEU A 97 -12.59 14.58 -24.34
CA LEU A 97 -11.73 14.36 -25.49
C LEU A 97 -11.15 12.95 -25.51
N VAL A 98 -10.84 12.36 -24.35
CA VAL A 98 -10.43 10.95 -24.27
C VAL A 98 -11.53 10.04 -24.80
N LEU A 99 -12.78 10.21 -24.34
CA LEU A 99 -13.92 9.43 -24.80
C LEU A 99 -14.16 9.59 -26.32
N ALA A 100 -14.12 10.84 -26.79
CA ALA A 100 -14.32 11.15 -28.22
C ALA A 100 -13.20 10.53 -29.09
N ALA A 101 -11.95 10.67 -28.66
CA ALA A 101 -10.79 10.13 -29.33
C ALA A 101 -10.83 8.59 -29.39
N ALA A 102 -11.23 7.93 -28.30
CA ALA A 102 -11.35 6.47 -28.24
C ALA A 102 -12.37 5.87 -29.24
N ARG A 103 -13.30 6.69 -29.74
CA ARG A 103 -14.26 6.32 -30.79
C ARG A 103 -13.77 6.54 -32.22
N ARG A 104 -12.53 7.04 -32.38
CA ARG A 104 -11.91 7.32 -33.68
C ARG A 104 -10.97 6.21 -34.12
N THR A 105 -10.74 6.13 -35.44
CA THR A 105 -9.73 5.21 -35.99
C THR A 105 -8.31 5.74 -35.77
N PRO A 106 -7.27 4.87 -35.73
CA PRO A 106 -5.88 5.29 -35.60
C PRO A 106 -5.44 6.34 -36.65
N ASP A 107 -5.93 6.22 -37.90
CA ASP A 107 -5.65 7.18 -38.97
C ASP A 107 -6.24 8.56 -38.68
N GLN A 108 -7.49 8.60 -38.16
CA GLN A 108 -8.15 9.84 -37.77
C GLN A 108 -7.42 10.53 -36.62
N LEU A 109 -6.92 9.75 -35.63
CA LEU A 109 -6.14 10.28 -34.50
C LEU A 109 -4.78 10.80 -34.97
N THR A 110 -4.12 10.11 -35.89
CA THR A 110 -2.88 10.55 -36.52
C THR A 110 -3.08 11.86 -37.30
N ALA A 111 -4.16 11.98 -38.06
CA ALA A 111 -4.50 13.18 -38.78
C ALA A 111 -4.77 14.36 -37.83
N ALA A 112 -5.51 14.13 -36.74
CA ALA A 112 -5.78 15.14 -35.71
C ALA A 112 -4.48 15.65 -35.05
N ALA A 113 -3.59 14.75 -34.63
CA ALA A 113 -2.32 15.12 -34.01
C ALA A 113 -1.36 15.93 -34.89
N ARG A 114 -1.55 15.88 -36.21
CA ARG A 114 -0.74 16.65 -37.19
C ARG A 114 -1.32 18.02 -37.56
N LEU A 115 -2.50 18.38 -37.05
CA LEU A 115 -3.09 19.69 -37.34
C LEU A 115 -2.27 20.84 -36.75
N PRO A 116 -2.29 22.05 -37.41
CA PRO A 116 -1.82 23.28 -36.79
C PRO A 116 -2.56 23.56 -35.48
N ASP A 117 -1.94 24.26 -34.54
CA ASP A 117 -2.44 24.44 -33.17
C ASP A 117 -3.86 25.01 -33.11
N VAL A 118 -4.17 26.02 -33.95
CA VAL A 118 -5.51 26.62 -34.00
C VAL A 118 -6.58 25.62 -34.50
N ASP A 119 -6.24 24.84 -35.52
CA ASP A 119 -7.14 23.84 -36.10
C ASP A 119 -7.31 22.63 -35.16
N LEU A 120 -6.27 22.31 -34.38
CA LEU A 120 -6.27 21.24 -33.40
C LEU A 120 -7.29 21.50 -32.27
N ALA A 121 -7.33 22.72 -31.70
CA ALA A 121 -8.30 23.10 -30.70
C ALA A 121 -9.73 23.01 -31.22
N VAL A 122 -10.00 23.55 -32.42
CA VAL A 122 -11.32 23.45 -33.09
C VAL A 122 -11.71 22.00 -33.37
N ARG A 123 -10.74 21.16 -33.73
CA ARG A 123 -10.97 19.72 -33.93
C ARG A 123 -11.32 19.03 -32.62
N ALA A 124 -10.61 19.31 -31.55
CA ALA A 124 -10.86 18.76 -30.21
C ALA A 124 -12.27 19.15 -29.70
N GLU A 125 -12.66 20.42 -29.87
CA GLU A 125 -14.01 20.88 -29.52
C GLU A 125 -15.11 20.13 -30.29
N ARG A 126 -14.90 19.94 -31.61
CA ARG A 126 -15.85 19.20 -32.45
C ARG A 126 -15.93 17.73 -32.06
N ASP A 127 -14.80 17.09 -31.75
CA ASP A 127 -14.77 15.71 -31.33
C ASP A 127 -15.46 15.53 -29.99
N ALA A 128 -15.20 16.39 -28.99
CA ALA A 128 -15.84 16.40 -27.66
C ALA A 128 -17.36 16.65 -27.76
N ALA A 129 -17.80 17.58 -28.62
CA ALA A 129 -19.22 17.84 -28.84
C ALA A 129 -19.99 16.61 -29.33
N GLY A 130 -19.34 15.69 -30.05
CA GLY A 130 -19.95 14.43 -30.54
C GLY A 130 -20.28 13.42 -29.43
N VAL A 131 -19.79 13.62 -28.19
CA VAL A 131 -20.03 12.74 -27.03
C VAL A 131 -20.64 13.49 -25.84
N ALA A 132 -20.89 14.77 -25.98
CA ALA A 132 -21.29 15.70 -24.90
C ALA A 132 -22.56 15.25 -24.18
N ASP A 133 -23.58 14.77 -24.92
CA ASP A 133 -24.88 14.34 -24.36
C ASP A 133 -24.78 13.08 -23.50
N ALA A 134 -23.72 12.28 -23.67
CA ALA A 134 -23.54 11.04 -22.93
C ALA A 134 -22.83 11.24 -21.57
N VAL A 135 -22.38 12.46 -21.27
CA VAL A 135 -21.50 12.74 -20.12
C VAL A 135 -22.00 13.97 -19.35
N PRO A 136 -22.08 13.92 -18.01
CA PRO A 136 -22.54 15.07 -17.21
C PRO A 136 -21.72 16.33 -17.48
N GLY A 137 -22.39 17.45 -17.72
CA GLY A 137 -21.75 18.73 -17.99
C GLY A 137 -20.90 18.77 -19.26
N GLY A 138 -21.16 17.88 -20.23
CA GLY A 138 -20.39 17.78 -21.47
C GLY A 138 -20.65 18.92 -22.47
N ALA A 139 -21.75 19.65 -22.32
CA ALA A 139 -22.08 20.75 -23.23
C ALA A 139 -21.17 21.97 -23.02
N GLY A 140 -20.78 22.61 -24.15
CA GLY A 140 -20.07 23.88 -24.12
C GLY A 140 -18.57 23.82 -23.81
N VAL A 141 -17.96 22.63 -23.85
CA VAL A 141 -16.51 22.44 -23.65
C VAL A 141 -15.71 23.22 -24.70
N ARG A 142 -14.63 23.87 -24.27
CA ARG A 142 -13.72 24.68 -25.07
C ARG A 142 -12.27 24.29 -24.80
N PHE A 143 -11.48 24.23 -25.90
CA PHE A 143 -10.04 23.92 -25.82
C PHE A 143 -9.15 25.07 -26.31
N ALA A 144 -9.73 26.25 -26.58
CA ALA A 144 -8.97 27.40 -27.06
C ALA A 144 -7.89 27.89 -26.08
N GLY A 145 -8.07 27.63 -24.76
CA GLY A 145 -7.08 27.95 -23.71
C GLY A 145 -6.16 26.78 -23.34
N THR A 146 -6.40 25.59 -23.87
CA THR A 146 -5.59 24.40 -23.58
C THR A 146 -4.31 24.41 -24.41
N ASP A 147 -3.17 24.09 -23.79
CA ASP A 147 -1.90 23.95 -24.49
C ASP A 147 -2.05 22.92 -25.65
N PRO A 148 -1.80 23.32 -26.91
CA PRO A 148 -1.87 22.42 -28.06
C PRO A 148 -1.00 21.17 -27.92
N ALA A 149 0.11 21.25 -27.16
CA ALA A 149 0.97 20.11 -26.89
C ALA A 149 0.23 19.03 -26.06
N VAL A 150 -0.62 19.43 -25.11
CA VAL A 150 -1.47 18.50 -24.33
C VAL A 150 -2.49 17.80 -25.22
N LEU A 151 -3.20 18.54 -26.08
CA LEU A 151 -4.17 17.97 -27.01
C LEU A 151 -3.51 16.96 -27.97
N ARG A 152 -2.34 17.32 -28.49
CA ARG A 152 -1.57 16.45 -29.39
C ARG A 152 -1.10 15.18 -28.69
N ALA A 153 -0.51 15.30 -27.49
CA ALA A 153 -0.06 14.18 -26.69
C ALA A 153 -1.23 13.26 -26.30
N LEU A 154 -2.42 13.82 -26.01
CA LEU A 154 -3.63 13.05 -25.71
C LEU A 154 -4.07 12.22 -26.92
N TYR A 155 -4.19 12.78 -28.13
CA TYR A 155 -4.54 12.05 -29.33
C TYR A 155 -3.54 10.91 -29.63
N VAL A 156 -2.24 11.18 -29.44
CA VAL A 156 -1.19 10.15 -29.61
C VAL A 156 -1.32 9.05 -28.56
N CYS A 157 -1.53 9.41 -27.30
CA CYS A 157 -1.68 8.45 -26.22
C CYS A 157 -2.91 7.54 -26.43
N VAL A 158 -4.06 8.12 -26.81
CA VAL A 158 -5.27 7.32 -27.12
C VAL A 158 -5.03 6.39 -28.30
N ARG A 159 -4.32 6.85 -29.33
CA ARG A 159 -4.01 6.03 -30.53
C ARG A 159 -3.16 4.81 -30.18
N ASP A 160 -2.13 4.98 -29.36
CA ASP A 160 -1.07 4.00 -29.15
C ASP A 160 -1.31 3.11 -27.91
N GLU A 161 -1.92 3.67 -26.87
CA GLU A 161 -2.15 2.99 -25.58
C GLU A 161 -3.64 2.82 -25.22
N GLY A 162 -4.54 3.49 -25.97
CA GLY A 162 -5.98 3.40 -25.78
C GLY A 162 -6.56 4.41 -24.78
N GLY A 163 -7.89 4.58 -24.82
CA GLY A 163 -8.62 5.53 -24.00
C GLY A 163 -8.49 5.30 -22.49
N GLN A 164 -8.47 4.03 -22.05
CA GLN A 164 -8.39 3.70 -20.63
C GLN A 164 -7.03 4.00 -20.03
N ALA A 165 -5.94 3.72 -20.73
CA ALA A 165 -4.59 4.10 -20.30
C ALA A 165 -4.46 5.62 -20.20
N THR A 166 -5.00 6.35 -21.18
CA THR A 166 -5.02 7.82 -21.20
C THR A 166 -5.84 8.39 -20.04
N LEU A 167 -7.01 7.81 -19.74
CA LEU A 167 -7.81 8.17 -18.57
C LEU A 167 -7.05 7.96 -17.26
N GLY A 168 -6.25 6.89 -17.17
CA GLY A 168 -5.36 6.62 -16.04
C GLY A 168 -4.34 7.73 -15.80
N VAL A 169 -3.74 8.26 -16.87
CA VAL A 169 -2.79 9.39 -16.79
C VAL A 169 -3.45 10.66 -16.25
N LEU A 170 -4.67 10.97 -16.70
CA LEU A 170 -5.44 12.11 -16.17
C LEU A 170 -5.80 11.91 -14.69
N ALA A 171 -6.14 10.67 -14.30
CA ALA A 171 -6.48 10.33 -12.92
C ALA A 171 -5.30 10.46 -11.94
N GLU A 172 -4.09 10.11 -12.36
CA GLU A 172 -2.88 10.24 -11.53
C GLU A 172 -2.62 11.71 -11.16
N ARG A 173 -2.81 12.63 -12.09
CA ARG A 173 -2.66 14.07 -11.84
C ARG A 173 -3.64 14.58 -10.80
N GLU A 174 -4.93 14.23 -10.93
CA GLU A 174 -5.93 14.69 -9.98
C GLU A 174 -5.75 14.09 -8.58
N LEU A 175 -5.14 12.90 -8.46
CA LEU A 175 -4.76 12.33 -7.16
C LEU A 175 -3.62 13.12 -6.50
N GLU A 176 -2.69 13.67 -7.30
CA GLU A 176 -1.66 14.56 -6.79
C GLU A 176 -2.28 15.88 -6.29
N ASP A 177 -3.29 16.40 -6.98
CA ASP A 177 -4.02 17.62 -6.63
C ASP A 177 -5.11 17.38 -5.56
N SER A 178 -5.74 16.18 -5.52
CA SER A 178 -6.87 15.81 -4.65
C SER A 178 -6.46 15.23 -3.29
N ALA A 179 -5.19 15.05 -3.01
CA ALA A 179 -4.73 14.65 -1.66
C ALA A 179 -5.22 15.63 -0.57
N ALA A 180 -5.58 16.85 -0.97
CA ALA A 180 -6.18 17.89 -0.14
C ALA A 180 -7.72 17.81 -0.04
N SER A 181 -8.42 17.13 -0.98
CA SER A 181 -9.90 17.15 -1.07
C SER A 181 -10.59 15.90 -0.50
N GLY A 182 -9.85 14.89 -0.05
CA GLY A 182 -10.42 13.69 0.58
C GLY A 182 -11.16 12.74 -0.38
N ALA A 183 -11.04 12.93 -1.68
CA ALA A 183 -11.64 12.04 -2.68
C ALA A 183 -10.79 10.77 -2.83
N TYR A 184 -11.32 9.62 -2.38
CA TYR A 184 -10.59 8.36 -2.33
C TYR A 184 -11.10 7.37 -3.37
N ARG A 185 -10.21 6.88 -4.23
CA ARG A 185 -10.53 5.82 -5.18
C ARG A 185 -10.60 4.47 -4.46
N THR A 186 -11.69 3.72 -4.65
CA THR A 186 -11.81 2.34 -4.17
C THR A 186 -10.82 1.43 -4.93
N PRO A 187 -9.91 0.70 -4.26
CA PRO A 187 -8.98 -0.21 -4.91
C PRO A 187 -9.71 -1.31 -5.71
N ALA A 188 -9.17 -1.67 -6.88
CA ALA A 188 -9.82 -2.64 -7.77
C ALA A 188 -10.12 -4.01 -7.11
N PRO A 189 -9.24 -4.62 -6.27
CA PRO A 189 -9.57 -5.87 -5.58
C PRO A 189 -10.74 -5.72 -4.59
N LEU A 190 -10.86 -4.57 -3.93
CA LEU A 190 -11.96 -4.28 -3.03
C LEU A 190 -13.26 -4.04 -3.79
N ALA A 191 -13.22 -3.30 -4.90
CA ALA A 191 -14.40 -3.09 -5.75
C ALA A 191 -14.93 -4.42 -6.32
N ASP A 192 -14.03 -5.32 -6.73
CA ASP A 192 -14.39 -6.66 -7.18
C ASP A 192 -15.03 -7.50 -6.06
N LEU A 193 -14.48 -7.43 -4.84
CA LEU A 193 -15.08 -8.10 -3.68
C LEU A 193 -16.51 -7.60 -3.39
N LEU A 194 -16.71 -6.27 -3.32
CA LEU A 194 -18.04 -5.70 -3.07
C LEU A 194 -19.04 -6.16 -4.14
N ALA A 195 -18.67 -6.11 -5.42
CA ALA A 195 -19.54 -6.55 -6.49
C ALA A 195 -19.85 -8.06 -6.42
N ARG A 196 -18.90 -8.90 -5.98
CA ARG A 196 -19.08 -10.36 -5.83
C ARG A 196 -19.92 -10.76 -4.62
N LEU A 197 -20.07 -9.88 -3.63
CA LEU A 197 -20.97 -10.08 -2.49
C LEU A 197 -22.45 -9.87 -2.85
N LEU A 198 -22.73 -9.24 -3.99
CA LEU A 198 -24.10 -9.19 -4.52
C LEU A 198 -24.56 -10.57 -5.01
N PRO A 199 -25.76 -11.01 -4.68
CA PRO A 199 -26.30 -12.25 -5.18
C PRO A 199 -26.56 -12.20 -6.69
N GLY A 200 -26.18 -13.24 -7.41
CA GLY A 200 -26.42 -13.37 -8.85
C GLY A 200 -25.72 -12.32 -9.71
N ALA A 201 -26.37 -11.92 -10.80
CA ALA A 201 -25.99 -10.83 -11.69
C ALA A 201 -27.14 -9.81 -11.73
N PRO A 202 -27.13 -8.76 -10.91
CA PRO A 202 -28.20 -7.77 -10.89
C PRO A 202 -28.25 -7.01 -12.21
N ALA A 203 -29.45 -6.81 -12.75
CA ALA A 203 -29.63 -6.11 -14.01
C ALA A 203 -29.36 -4.62 -13.87
N ARG A 204 -29.92 -3.99 -12.82
CA ARG A 204 -29.80 -2.55 -12.54
C ARG A 204 -28.99 -2.33 -11.28
N VAL A 205 -27.87 -1.60 -11.39
CA VAL A 205 -26.98 -1.28 -10.28
C VAL A 205 -26.84 0.22 -10.13
N LEU A 206 -27.05 0.72 -8.90
CA LEU A 206 -26.84 2.12 -8.51
C LEU A 206 -25.60 2.24 -7.62
N ASP A 207 -24.81 3.28 -7.86
CA ASP A 207 -23.81 3.80 -6.93
C ASP A 207 -24.11 5.28 -6.67
N PRO A 208 -24.68 5.64 -5.51
CA PRO A 208 -25.07 7.01 -5.21
C PRO A 208 -23.91 7.91 -4.77
N ALA A 209 -22.67 7.40 -4.67
CA ALA A 209 -21.44 8.14 -4.40
C ALA A 209 -20.31 7.59 -5.28
N CYS A 210 -20.53 7.60 -6.61
CA CYS A 210 -19.80 6.77 -7.54
C CYS A 210 -18.32 7.14 -7.73
N GLY A 211 -17.90 8.33 -7.34
CA GLY A 211 -16.51 8.77 -7.51
C GLY A 211 -16.02 8.56 -8.94
N SER A 212 -14.92 7.84 -9.08
CA SER A 212 -14.34 7.49 -10.40
C SER A 212 -15.03 6.34 -11.14
N GLY A 213 -16.08 5.71 -10.56
CA GLY A 213 -16.84 4.62 -11.19
C GLY A 213 -16.35 3.20 -10.90
N ALA A 214 -15.39 3.02 -9.99
CA ALA A 214 -14.74 1.71 -9.76
C ALA A 214 -15.72 0.59 -9.36
N LEU A 215 -16.74 0.88 -8.54
CA LEU A 215 -17.74 -0.10 -8.14
C LEU A 215 -18.68 -0.46 -9.29
N LEU A 216 -19.11 0.52 -10.08
CA LEU A 216 -19.93 0.29 -11.26
C LEU A 216 -19.18 -0.46 -12.36
N GLU A 217 -17.88 -0.21 -12.55
CA GLU A 217 -17.03 -1.02 -13.44
C GLU A 217 -16.97 -2.48 -12.99
N ALA A 218 -16.87 -2.72 -11.68
CA ALA A 218 -16.89 -4.08 -11.13
C ALA A 218 -18.26 -4.75 -11.36
N ALA A 219 -19.37 -4.02 -11.20
CA ALA A 219 -20.71 -4.51 -11.51
C ALA A 219 -20.88 -4.83 -13.01
N ALA A 220 -20.37 -3.96 -13.88
CA ALA A 220 -20.38 -4.17 -15.33
C ALA A 220 -19.67 -5.48 -15.73
N ARG A 221 -18.48 -5.75 -15.16
CA ARG A 221 -17.75 -7.01 -15.38
C ARG A 221 -18.54 -8.24 -14.93
N ARG A 222 -19.50 -8.09 -14.00
CA ARG A 222 -20.38 -9.16 -13.54
C ARG A 222 -21.68 -9.29 -14.37
N GLY A 223 -21.85 -8.48 -15.40
CA GLY A 223 -22.98 -8.58 -16.32
C GLY A 223 -24.15 -7.66 -15.99
N ALA A 224 -23.97 -6.61 -15.18
CA ALA A 224 -25.01 -5.60 -15.00
C ALA A 224 -25.35 -4.93 -16.33
N ALA A 225 -26.64 -4.85 -16.64
CA ALA A 225 -27.14 -4.31 -17.92
C ALA A 225 -27.35 -2.80 -17.87
N GLU A 226 -27.66 -2.27 -16.71
CA GLU A 226 -27.92 -0.85 -16.49
C GLU A 226 -27.14 -0.35 -15.28
N LEU A 227 -26.33 0.70 -15.48
CA LEU A 227 -25.46 1.31 -14.48
C LEU A 227 -25.91 2.74 -14.22
N TYR A 228 -26.23 3.03 -12.98
CA TYR A 228 -26.62 4.35 -12.52
C TYR A 228 -25.58 4.87 -11.53
N GLY A 229 -25.03 6.05 -11.77
CA GLY A 229 -24.04 6.67 -10.90
C GLY A 229 -24.43 8.09 -10.53
N GLN A 230 -24.15 8.49 -9.30
CA GLN A 230 -24.30 9.86 -8.85
C GLN A 230 -23.12 10.29 -8.01
N ASP A 231 -22.64 11.52 -8.19
CA ASP A 231 -21.61 12.11 -7.36
C ASP A 231 -21.84 13.62 -7.23
N VAL A 232 -21.57 14.16 -6.05
CA VAL A 232 -21.72 15.59 -5.78
C VAL A 232 -20.69 16.43 -6.56
N LEU A 233 -19.52 15.86 -6.85
CA LEU A 233 -18.45 16.50 -7.61
C LEU A 233 -18.65 16.27 -9.11
N PRO A 234 -18.94 17.33 -9.91
CA PRO A 234 -19.18 17.19 -11.35
C PRO A 234 -18.03 16.52 -12.10
N VAL A 235 -16.79 16.75 -11.68
CA VAL A 235 -15.60 16.14 -12.29
C VAL A 235 -15.55 14.63 -12.05
N GLN A 236 -15.96 14.15 -10.87
CA GLN A 236 -16.02 12.72 -10.56
C GLN A 236 -17.15 12.03 -11.31
N ALA A 237 -18.35 12.64 -11.34
CA ALA A 237 -19.46 12.13 -12.15
C ALA A 237 -19.08 12.04 -13.64
N ARG A 238 -18.40 13.05 -14.19
CA ARG A 238 -17.87 13.05 -15.56
C ARG A 238 -16.87 11.91 -15.78
N ARG A 239 -15.93 11.75 -14.85
CA ARG A 239 -14.94 10.66 -14.91
C ARG A 239 -15.60 9.29 -14.89
N SER A 240 -16.52 9.07 -13.96
CA SER A 240 -17.29 7.82 -13.87
C SER A 240 -17.99 7.51 -15.18
N ALA A 241 -18.69 8.48 -15.77
CA ALA A 241 -19.35 8.32 -17.06
C ALA A 241 -18.37 7.93 -18.18
N VAL A 242 -17.24 8.64 -18.29
CA VAL A 242 -16.22 8.37 -19.32
C VAL A 242 -15.60 6.98 -19.12
N SER A 243 -15.25 6.62 -17.88
CA SER A 243 -14.67 5.32 -17.56
C SER A 243 -15.63 4.18 -17.95
N LEU A 244 -16.89 4.28 -17.53
CA LEU A 244 -17.91 3.27 -17.85
C LEU A 244 -18.18 3.16 -19.34
N LEU A 245 -18.27 4.28 -20.07
CA LEU A 245 -18.50 4.29 -21.52
C LEU A 245 -17.31 3.73 -22.32
N LEU A 246 -16.11 3.68 -21.71
CA LEU A 246 -14.91 3.07 -22.30
C LEU A 246 -14.77 1.59 -21.96
N THR A 247 -15.30 1.13 -20.81
CA THR A 247 -15.00 -0.20 -20.25
C THR A 247 -16.18 -1.13 -20.16
N ALA A 248 -17.41 -0.60 -20.10
CA ALA A 248 -18.59 -1.43 -20.00
C ALA A 248 -18.79 -2.29 -21.28
N PRO A 249 -19.29 -3.52 -21.12
CA PRO A 249 -19.62 -4.38 -22.27
C PRO A 249 -20.61 -3.71 -23.24
N PRO A 250 -20.53 -4.04 -24.54
CA PRO A 250 -21.49 -3.53 -25.50
C PRO A 250 -22.95 -3.85 -25.10
N GLY A 251 -23.83 -2.87 -25.18
CA GLY A 251 -25.23 -2.99 -24.79
C GLY A 251 -25.54 -2.60 -23.34
N THR A 252 -24.52 -2.32 -22.51
CA THR A 252 -24.73 -1.78 -21.16
C THR A 252 -25.22 -0.34 -21.23
N THR A 253 -26.31 -0.04 -20.55
CA THR A 253 -26.80 1.35 -20.40
C THR A 253 -26.08 2.03 -19.26
N VAL A 254 -25.50 3.20 -19.51
CA VAL A 254 -24.78 4.02 -18.50
C VAL A 254 -25.50 5.34 -18.32
N SER A 255 -25.89 5.65 -17.08
CA SER A 255 -26.50 6.94 -16.69
C SER A 255 -25.80 7.46 -15.46
N VAL A 256 -24.98 8.51 -15.61
CA VAL A 256 -24.28 9.16 -14.49
C VAL A 256 -24.72 10.62 -14.40
N ARG A 257 -24.95 11.11 -13.18
CA ARG A 257 -25.41 12.48 -12.92
C ARG A 257 -24.57 13.14 -11.84
N ALA A 258 -24.41 14.46 -11.93
CA ALA A 258 -23.75 15.27 -10.92
C ALA A 258 -24.83 15.92 -10.04
N ALA A 259 -24.94 15.45 -8.79
CA ALA A 259 -25.85 16.00 -7.79
C ALA A 259 -25.54 15.46 -6.39
N ASP A 260 -26.01 16.12 -5.34
CA ASP A 260 -25.95 15.65 -3.96
C ASP A 260 -27.03 14.58 -3.72
N SER A 261 -26.65 13.34 -3.53
CA SER A 261 -27.56 12.19 -3.43
C SER A 261 -28.47 12.26 -2.21
N LEU A 262 -28.05 12.88 -1.12
CA LEU A 262 -28.89 13.02 0.06
C LEU A 262 -29.87 14.18 -0.07
N ARG A 263 -29.43 15.36 -0.55
CA ARG A 263 -30.23 16.58 -0.62
C ARG A 263 -30.97 16.77 -1.94
N ALA A 264 -30.39 16.29 -3.05
CA ALA A 264 -30.92 16.51 -4.40
C ALA A 264 -30.72 15.24 -5.25
N ASP A 265 -31.40 14.17 -4.85
CA ASP A 265 -31.31 12.88 -5.52
C ASP A 265 -31.66 13.00 -7.01
N ALA A 266 -30.75 12.58 -7.86
CA ALA A 266 -30.94 12.67 -9.31
C ALA A 266 -31.74 11.48 -9.88
N PHE A 267 -31.98 10.42 -9.09
CA PHE A 267 -32.70 9.21 -9.48
C PHE A 267 -33.86 8.87 -8.52
N PRO A 268 -34.70 9.80 -8.10
CA PRO A 268 -35.66 9.60 -7.01
C PRO A 268 -36.65 8.45 -7.23
N ASP A 269 -36.95 8.11 -8.48
CA ASP A 269 -37.89 7.05 -8.85
C ASP A 269 -37.22 5.74 -9.23
N LEU A 270 -35.89 5.66 -9.13
CA LEU A 270 -35.14 4.45 -9.49
C LEU A 270 -35.34 3.36 -8.43
N ALA A 271 -35.81 2.21 -8.88
CA ALA A 271 -35.81 0.97 -8.12
C ALA A 271 -34.73 0.03 -8.69
N ALA A 272 -33.55 0.02 -8.09
CA ALA A 272 -32.42 -0.78 -8.49
C ALA A 272 -32.51 -2.22 -7.93
N ASP A 273 -31.93 -3.18 -8.63
CA ASP A 273 -31.82 -4.56 -8.12
C ASP A 273 -30.67 -4.67 -7.10
N ALA A 274 -29.65 -3.82 -7.26
CA ALA A 274 -28.55 -3.72 -6.32
C ALA A 274 -28.01 -2.29 -6.18
N VAL A 275 -27.43 -2.02 -4.99
CA VAL A 275 -26.66 -0.81 -4.70
C VAL A 275 -25.25 -1.19 -4.27
N LEU A 276 -24.25 -0.55 -4.85
CA LEU A 276 -22.86 -0.59 -4.39
C LEU A 276 -22.47 0.81 -3.98
N CYS A 277 -21.89 1.01 -2.79
CA CYS A 277 -21.54 2.34 -2.36
C CYS A 277 -20.32 2.36 -1.43
N ASN A 278 -19.41 3.28 -1.70
CA ASN A 278 -18.36 3.71 -0.79
C ASN A 278 -18.61 5.21 -0.47
N PRO A 279 -19.53 5.50 0.46
CA PRO A 279 -19.97 6.88 0.71
C PRO A 279 -18.89 7.69 1.44
N PRO A 280 -18.97 9.02 1.44
CA PRO A 280 -18.13 9.85 2.31
C PRO A 280 -18.44 9.58 3.78
N PHE A 281 -17.39 9.65 4.64
CA PHE A 281 -17.49 9.33 6.07
C PHE A 281 -17.42 10.59 6.94
N GLY A 282 -18.18 10.58 8.04
CA GLY A 282 -18.08 11.58 9.10
C GLY A 282 -18.54 12.99 8.72
N ASP A 283 -19.30 13.11 7.67
CA ASP A 283 -19.91 14.40 7.28
C ASP A 283 -20.96 14.78 8.32
N ARG A 284 -20.91 16.02 8.81
CA ARG A 284 -21.88 16.60 9.76
C ARG A 284 -22.87 17.52 9.11
N ASP A 285 -22.62 17.91 7.87
CA ASP A 285 -23.45 18.80 7.08
C ASP A 285 -24.13 18.09 5.91
N TRP A 286 -24.55 16.85 6.13
CA TRP A 286 -25.20 16.00 5.13
C TRP A 286 -26.68 16.33 4.87
N GLY A 287 -27.20 17.45 5.43
CA GLY A 287 -28.58 17.85 5.28
C GLY A 287 -29.49 17.44 6.46
N TYR A 288 -28.94 17.20 7.65
CA TYR A 288 -29.65 16.69 8.82
C TYR A 288 -30.96 17.50 9.16
N ASP A 289 -30.86 18.82 9.17
CA ASP A 289 -32.01 19.69 9.53
C ASP A 289 -33.02 19.74 8.39
N GLU A 290 -32.59 19.73 7.14
CA GLU A 290 -33.41 19.80 5.93
C GLU A 290 -34.19 18.51 5.68
N LEU A 291 -33.56 17.37 6.00
CA LEU A 291 -34.05 16.01 5.74
C LEU A 291 -34.71 15.37 6.97
N ALA A 292 -35.03 16.13 8.02
CA ALA A 292 -35.58 15.59 9.28
C ALA A 292 -36.86 14.74 9.10
N TYR A 293 -37.64 15.03 8.07
CA TYR A 293 -38.91 14.32 7.76
C TYR A 293 -38.84 13.53 6.43
N ASP A 294 -37.66 13.21 5.97
CA ASP A 294 -37.49 12.52 4.71
C ASP A 294 -38.04 11.07 4.80
N PRO A 295 -38.85 10.64 3.82
CA PRO A 295 -39.48 9.32 3.83
C PRO A 295 -38.48 8.17 3.75
N ARG A 296 -37.22 8.42 3.36
CA ARG A 296 -36.13 7.41 3.35
C ARG A 296 -35.75 6.91 4.75
N TRP A 297 -36.07 7.67 5.83
CA TRP A 297 -35.74 7.31 7.19
C TRP A 297 -36.67 6.26 7.79
N ALA A 298 -36.96 5.20 7.03
CA ALA A 298 -37.85 4.10 7.45
C ALA A 298 -37.34 3.34 8.71
N TYR A 299 -36.04 3.37 8.97
CA TYR A 299 -35.42 2.73 10.12
C TYR A 299 -35.08 3.70 11.26
N GLY A 300 -35.58 4.92 11.17
CA GLY A 300 -35.37 6.00 12.14
C GLY A 300 -34.43 7.09 11.62
N VAL A 301 -34.62 8.30 12.12
CA VAL A 301 -33.83 9.47 11.70
C VAL A 301 -32.37 9.27 12.12
N PRO A 302 -31.40 9.31 11.20
CA PRO A 302 -29.99 9.22 11.54
C PRO A 302 -29.55 10.41 12.40
N ALA A 303 -28.61 10.20 13.31
CA ALA A 303 -28.05 11.30 14.09
C ALA A 303 -27.15 12.20 13.20
N ARG A 304 -27.06 13.50 13.51
CA ARG A 304 -26.23 14.47 12.79
C ARG A 304 -24.78 14.00 12.61
N ALA A 305 -24.22 13.30 13.59
CA ALA A 305 -22.84 12.80 13.57
C ALA A 305 -22.68 11.45 12.88
N GLU A 306 -23.73 10.92 12.23
CA GLU A 306 -23.77 9.58 11.62
C GLU A 306 -24.37 9.63 10.20
N SER A 307 -23.72 10.39 9.33
CA SER A 307 -24.04 10.44 7.90
C SER A 307 -24.04 9.06 7.25
N GLU A 308 -23.20 8.14 7.75
CA GLU A 308 -23.11 6.77 7.25
C GLU A 308 -24.45 6.03 7.33
N LEU A 309 -25.23 6.25 8.39
CA LEU A 309 -26.56 5.66 8.53
C LEU A 309 -27.61 6.33 7.64
N ALA A 310 -27.40 7.59 7.22
CA ALA A 310 -28.22 8.21 6.17
C ALA A 310 -27.95 7.55 4.81
N TRP A 311 -26.68 7.28 4.48
CA TRP A 311 -26.30 6.57 3.26
C TRP A 311 -26.82 5.12 3.23
N VAL A 312 -26.82 4.43 4.37
CA VAL A 312 -27.42 3.08 4.50
C VAL A 312 -28.92 3.13 4.13
N GLN A 313 -29.67 4.07 4.70
CA GLN A 313 -31.11 4.17 4.44
C GLN A 313 -31.43 4.69 3.04
N HIS A 314 -30.63 5.63 2.51
CA HIS A 314 -30.74 6.07 1.13
C HIS A 314 -30.54 4.87 0.15
N SER A 315 -29.53 4.04 0.39
CA SER A 315 -29.29 2.84 -0.41
C SER A 315 -30.47 1.86 -0.36
N LEU A 316 -31.01 1.60 0.83
CA LEU A 316 -32.18 0.71 1.00
C LEU A 316 -33.45 1.26 0.34
N ALA A 317 -33.63 2.58 0.33
CA ALA A 317 -34.79 3.22 -0.30
C ALA A 317 -34.81 3.03 -1.82
N HIS A 318 -33.66 2.94 -2.45
CA HIS A 318 -33.49 2.75 -3.90
C HIS A 318 -33.59 1.28 -4.36
N LEU A 319 -33.63 0.32 -3.44
CA LEU A 319 -33.72 -1.08 -3.83
C LEU A 319 -35.14 -1.50 -4.20
N THR A 320 -35.28 -2.43 -5.11
CA THR A 320 -36.48 -3.24 -5.24
C THR A 320 -36.68 -4.10 -3.97
N PRO A 321 -37.90 -4.52 -3.61
CA PRO A 321 -38.08 -5.54 -2.55
C PRO A 321 -37.22 -6.76 -2.82
N GLY A 322 -36.48 -7.24 -1.82
CA GLY A 322 -35.50 -8.34 -1.97
C GLY A 322 -34.15 -7.93 -2.54
N GLY A 323 -34.02 -6.73 -3.10
CA GLY A 323 -32.76 -6.20 -3.64
C GLY A 323 -31.70 -6.02 -2.55
N HIS A 324 -30.41 -6.03 -2.95
CA HIS A 324 -29.29 -6.00 -2.01
C HIS A 324 -28.44 -4.74 -2.16
N ALA A 325 -27.94 -4.23 -1.03
CA ALA A 325 -26.93 -3.17 -1.01
C ALA A 325 -25.66 -3.67 -0.32
N VAL A 326 -24.51 -3.31 -0.88
CA VAL A 326 -23.20 -3.60 -0.31
C VAL A 326 -22.45 -2.28 -0.14
N LEU A 327 -22.27 -1.87 1.12
CA LEU A 327 -21.65 -0.59 1.47
C LEU A 327 -20.32 -0.78 2.19
N LEU A 328 -19.36 0.09 1.90
CA LEU A 328 -18.11 0.18 2.63
C LEU A 328 -18.23 1.29 3.69
N LEU A 329 -18.09 0.95 4.97
CA LEU A 329 -18.35 1.85 6.09
C LEU A 329 -17.21 1.83 7.11
N PRO A 330 -17.00 2.93 7.88
CA PRO A 330 -16.04 2.94 8.97
C PRO A 330 -16.54 2.10 10.17
N PRO A 331 -15.62 1.52 10.97
CA PRO A 331 -15.99 0.64 12.08
C PRO A 331 -16.84 1.33 13.18
N ALA A 332 -16.75 2.65 13.28
CA ALA A 332 -17.54 3.43 14.21
C ALA A 332 -19.07 3.31 13.98
N THR A 333 -19.50 3.08 12.74
CA THR A 333 -20.92 2.88 12.39
C THR A 333 -21.53 1.68 13.11
N ALA A 334 -20.73 0.62 13.36
CA ALA A 334 -21.18 -0.59 14.02
C ALA A 334 -21.46 -0.43 15.53
N GLY A 335 -20.77 0.52 16.22
CA GLY A 335 -20.84 0.56 17.69
C GLY A 335 -21.14 1.94 18.29
N ARG A 336 -21.21 3.04 17.49
CA ARG A 336 -21.46 4.38 18.04
C ARG A 336 -22.84 4.50 18.68
N ALA A 337 -22.90 5.04 19.92
CA ALA A 337 -24.14 5.09 20.72
C ALA A 337 -25.29 5.88 20.05
N SER A 338 -24.97 6.95 19.31
CA SER A 338 -25.96 7.78 18.63
C SER A 338 -26.76 7.04 17.54
N GLY A 339 -26.15 6.04 16.87
CA GLY A 339 -26.79 5.24 15.81
C GLY A 339 -27.55 4.00 16.30
N ARG A 340 -27.53 3.73 17.60
CA ARG A 340 -28.10 2.52 18.19
C ARG A 340 -29.54 2.23 17.73
N ARG A 341 -30.41 3.27 17.69
CA ARG A 341 -31.81 3.10 17.31
C ARG A 341 -31.97 2.61 15.87
N VAL A 342 -31.23 3.22 14.94
CA VAL A 342 -31.25 2.85 13.51
C VAL A 342 -30.70 1.43 13.35
N ARG A 343 -29.56 1.11 14.00
CA ARG A 343 -29.00 -0.26 13.95
C ARG A 343 -29.97 -1.31 14.47
N ALA A 344 -30.64 -1.02 15.61
CA ALA A 344 -31.63 -1.94 16.16
C ALA A 344 -32.78 -2.21 15.19
N GLU A 345 -33.23 -1.19 14.45
CA GLU A 345 -34.31 -1.36 13.49
C GLU A 345 -33.84 -2.09 12.22
N LEU A 346 -32.63 -1.84 11.74
CA LEU A 346 -32.03 -2.58 10.63
C LEU A 346 -31.87 -4.08 10.95
N VAL A 347 -31.48 -4.41 12.19
CA VAL A 347 -31.37 -5.78 12.66
C VAL A 347 -32.75 -6.42 12.81
N ARG A 348 -33.68 -5.74 13.49
CA ARG A 348 -35.04 -6.25 13.78
C ARG A 348 -35.86 -6.51 12.51
N SER A 349 -35.74 -5.64 11.53
CA SER A 349 -36.44 -5.77 10.23
C SER A 349 -35.82 -6.80 9.30
N GLY A 350 -34.63 -7.35 9.64
CA GLY A 350 -33.87 -8.22 8.77
C GLY A 350 -33.20 -7.51 7.58
N ALA A 351 -33.17 -6.17 7.61
CA ALA A 351 -32.51 -5.40 6.56
C ALA A 351 -30.98 -5.55 6.59
N LEU A 352 -30.36 -5.75 7.75
CA LEU A 352 -28.94 -6.08 7.87
C LEU A 352 -28.73 -7.59 7.75
N ARG A 353 -27.95 -8.01 6.77
CA ARG A 353 -27.67 -9.43 6.50
C ARG A 353 -26.28 -9.86 6.96
N ALA A 354 -25.27 -9.05 6.75
CA ALA A 354 -23.92 -9.37 7.20
C ALA A 354 -23.06 -8.12 7.43
N VAL A 355 -22.04 -8.27 8.29
CA VAL A 355 -20.97 -7.30 8.49
C VAL A 355 -19.62 -7.99 8.37
N VAL A 356 -18.77 -7.55 7.43
CA VAL A 356 -17.45 -8.11 7.18
C VAL A 356 -16.38 -7.08 7.55
N ALA A 357 -15.53 -7.35 8.53
CA ALA A 357 -14.40 -6.50 8.88
C ALA A 357 -13.23 -6.76 7.94
N LEU A 358 -12.64 -5.68 7.42
CA LEU A 358 -11.45 -5.69 6.56
C LEU A 358 -10.20 -5.34 7.37
N PRO A 359 -9.02 -5.87 6.98
CA PRO A 359 -7.76 -5.47 7.59
C PRO A 359 -7.43 -4.00 7.30
N VAL A 360 -6.65 -3.41 8.19
CA VAL A 360 -6.05 -2.08 8.00
C VAL A 360 -5.23 -2.07 6.71
N GLY A 361 -5.38 -1.04 5.92
CA GLY A 361 -4.71 -0.92 4.61
C GLY A 361 -5.55 -1.34 3.40
N ALA A 362 -6.77 -1.88 3.61
CA ALA A 362 -7.64 -2.33 2.52
C ALA A 362 -8.15 -1.19 1.63
N SER A 363 -8.37 -0.01 2.20
CA SER A 363 -8.74 1.21 1.48
C SER A 363 -8.28 2.44 2.25
N VAL A 364 -8.42 3.60 1.65
CA VAL A 364 -8.14 4.89 2.30
C VAL A 364 -9.31 5.25 3.22
N PRO A 365 -9.07 5.78 4.43
CA PRO A 365 -7.75 6.01 5.06
C PRO A 365 -7.08 4.71 5.54
N PHE A 366 -5.87 4.45 5.08
CA PHE A 366 -5.16 3.16 5.28
C PHE A 366 -4.89 2.76 6.74
N HIS A 367 -5.05 3.66 7.70
CA HIS A 367 -4.86 3.39 9.12
C HIS A 367 -6.14 2.88 9.83
N ILE A 368 -7.26 2.77 9.11
CA ILE A 368 -8.55 2.31 9.62
C ILE A 368 -8.92 1.01 8.91
N GLY A 369 -9.30 -0.02 9.66
CA GLY A 369 -9.93 -1.22 9.11
C GLY A 369 -11.40 -0.94 8.84
N LEU A 370 -11.79 -0.83 7.57
CA LEU A 370 -13.16 -0.59 7.17
C LEU A 370 -14.02 -1.86 7.30
N GLN A 371 -15.33 -1.72 7.19
CA GLN A 371 -16.30 -2.79 7.23
C GLN A 371 -17.15 -2.79 5.97
N ILE A 372 -17.48 -3.96 5.45
CA ILE A 372 -18.48 -4.13 4.41
C ILE A 372 -19.80 -4.51 5.08
N TRP A 373 -20.84 -3.73 4.84
CA TRP A 373 -22.20 -4.04 5.28
C TRP A 373 -23.00 -4.59 4.11
N ILE A 374 -23.57 -5.77 4.27
CA ILE A 374 -24.47 -6.40 3.30
C ILE A 374 -25.90 -6.22 3.82
N LEU A 375 -26.69 -5.52 3.04
CA LEU A 375 -28.08 -5.14 3.37
C LEU A 375 -29.01 -5.73 2.35
N GLN A 376 -30.24 -5.97 2.75
CA GLN A 376 -31.33 -6.41 1.86
C GLN A 376 -32.59 -5.59 2.17
N ARG A 377 -33.27 -5.09 1.14
CA ARG A 377 -34.58 -4.49 1.36
C ARG A 377 -35.59 -5.58 1.68
N PRO A 378 -36.25 -5.57 2.86
CA PRO A 378 -37.23 -6.59 3.22
C PRO A 378 -38.37 -6.69 2.20
N GLU A 379 -38.79 -7.92 1.91
CA GLU A 379 -39.96 -8.18 1.08
C GLU A 379 -41.21 -8.23 1.95
N PRO A 380 -42.32 -7.57 1.57
CA PRO A 380 -43.60 -7.72 2.26
C PRO A 380 -44.06 -9.17 2.25
N GLY A 381 -44.15 -9.81 3.43
CA GLY A 381 -44.50 -11.23 3.55
C GLY A 381 -43.40 -12.21 3.19
N GLY A 382 -42.17 -11.74 3.03
CA GLY A 382 -40.99 -12.56 2.81
C GLY A 382 -40.52 -13.31 4.05
N PRO A 383 -39.45 -14.12 3.94
CA PRO A 383 -38.94 -14.90 5.06
C PRO A 383 -38.41 -14.00 6.19
N GLU A 384 -38.67 -14.40 7.43
CA GLU A 384 -38.11 -13.75 8.61
C GLU A 384 -36.64 -14.12 8.75
N HIS A 385 -35.76 -13.14 8.81
CA HIS A 385 -34.32 -13.35 9.00
C HIS A 385 -34.00 -13.37 10.50
N LYS A 386 -33.63 -14.53 11.02
CA LYS A 386 -33.39 -14.77 12.44
C LYS A 386 -31.98 -14.46 12.91
N SER A 387 -31.02 -14.41 11.98
CA SER A 387 -29.60 -14.22 12.29
C SER A 387 -28.93 -13.23 11.31
N VAL A 388 -27.80 -12.68 11.76
CA VAL A 388 -26.91 -11.81 10.98
C VAL A 388 -25.52 -12.44 10.99
N LEU A 389 -24.87 -12.48 9.82
CA LEU A 389 -23.52 -13.00 9.68
C LEU A 389 -22.47 -11.94 10.03
N PHE A 390 -21.48 -12.32 10.82
CA PHE A 390 -20.29 -11.51 11.11
C PHE A 390 -19.05 -12.24 10.63
N VAL A 391 -18.17 -11.52 9.90
CA VAL A 391 -16.92 -12.07 9.38
C VAL A 391 -15.77 -11.15 9.78
N ASP A 392 -14.69 -11.67 10.33
CA ASP A 392 -13.48 -10.92 10.67
C ASP A 392 -12.30 -11.42 9.86
N THR A 393 -11.98 -10.71 8.75
CA THR A 393 -10.81 -11.02 7.91
C THR A 393 -9.54 -10.31 8.38
N ALA A 394 -9.61 -9.48 9.43
CA ALA A 394 -8.50 -8.66 9.92
C ALA A 394 -7.52 -9.46 10.80
N GLU A 395 -7.99 -10.42 11.58
CA GLU A 395 -7.13 -11.15 12.54
C GLU A 395 -6.14 -12.10 11.88
N SER A 396 -6.56 -12.82 10.85
CA SER A 396 -5.66 -13.72 10.14
C SER A 396 -4.49 -12.96 9.50
N SER A 397 -4.65 -11.69 9.08
CA SER A 397 -3.55 -10.88 8.60
C SER A 397 -2.52 -10.53 9.71
N ALA A 398 -2.94 -10.46 10.96
CA ALA A 398 -2.01 -10.21 12.08
C ALA A 398 -1.27 -11.48 12.54
N ALA A 399 -1.88 -12.67 12.38
CA ALA A 399 -1.23 -13.96 12.60
C ALA A 399 -0.30 -14.34 11.43
N ASP A 400 -0.76 -14.12 10.18
CA ASP A 400 -0.01 -14.40 8.95
C ASP A 400 1.08 -13.34 8.70
N ALA A 401 0.90 -12.07 9.08
CA ALA A 401 1.99 -11.10 9.08
C ALA A 401 3.13 -11.51 10.04
N ARG A 402 2.87 -12.38 11.00
CA ARG A 402 3.90 -13.04 11.82
C ARG A 402 4.46 -14.31 11.18
N THR A 403 3.68 -14.97 10.34
CA THR A 403 4.09 -16.17 9.58
C THR A 403 4.60 -15.80 8.19
N ASP A 404 3.96 -14.85 7.48
CA ASP A 404 4.33 -14.32 6.15
C ASP A 404 5.38 -13.19 6.21
N ALA A 405 5.71 -12.67 7.38
CA ALA A 405 6.99 -11.99 7.57
C ALA A 405 8.17 -12.92 7.20
N ARG A 406 7.89 -14.17 6.92
CA ARG A 406 8.82 -15.19 6.42
C ARG A 406 8.80 -15.36 4.89
N THR A 407 7.77 -14.93 4.12
CA THR A 407 7.60 -15.38 2.73
C THR A 407 7.05 -14.39 1.68
N GLY A 408 6.91 -13.09 1.90
CA GLY A 408 6.29 -12.18 0.91
C GLY A 408 7.17 -11.06 0.31
N PRO A 409 7.10 -10.77 -1.01
CA PRO A 409 7.94 -9.76 -1.67
C PRO A 409 7.46 -8.32 -1.42
N ARG A 410 8.41 -7.40 -1.21
CA ARG A 410 8.16 -5.96 -1.01
C ARG A 410 8.50 -5.15 -2.26
N THR A 411 7.52 -4.51 -2.88
CA THR A 411 7.73 -3.55 -3.97
C THR A 411 8.15 -2.17 -3.47
N ARG A 412 9.03 -1.51 -4.23
CA ARG A 412 9.59 -0.18 -3.95
C ARG A 412 8.59 0.95 -4.12
N GLY A 413 8.64 1.93 -3.20
CA GLY A 413 8.14 3.28 -3.43
C GLY A 413 6.69 3.52 -3.03
N GLY A 414 6.35 3.25 -1.79
CA GLY A 414 5.08 3.62 -1.16
C GLY A 414 5.16 3.31 0.32
N SER A 415 4.56 4.14 1.13
CA SER A 415 4.29 3.94 2.54
C SER A 415 4.03 2.47 2.86
N ARG A 416 4.57 1.96 3.97
CA ARG A 416 4.45 0.60 4.50
C ARG A 416 3.01 0.06 4.44
N SER A 417 2.60 -0.50 3.33
CA SER A 417 1.48 -1.43 3.26
C SER A 417 2.11 -2.80 2.95
N ALA A 418 2.10 -3.70 3.92
CA ALA A 418 2.21 -5.11 3.60
C ALA A 418 1.17 -5.37 2.51
N SER A 419 1.55 -5.97 1.40
CA SER A 419 0.58 -6.32 0.36
C SER A 419 -0.46 -7.24 1.01
N LEU A 420 -1.71 -6.76 1.08
CA LEU A 420 -2.80 -7.55 1.63
C LEU A 420 -3.00 -8.80 0.78
N ASP A 421 -3.17 -9.93 1.42
CA ASP A 421 -3.59 -11.16 0.75
C ASP A 421 -5.07 -11.07 0.37
N TRP A 422 -5.33 -10.45 -0.78
CA TRP A 422 -6.69 -10.29 -1.31
C TRP A 422 -7.35 -11.63 -1.66
N ALA A 423 -6.58 -12.67 -2.01
CA ALA A 423 -7.14 -13.99 -2.30
C ALA A 423 -7.75 -14.60 -1.04
N ARG A 424 -7.05 -14.53 0.09
CA ARG A 424 -7.53 -14.97 1.38
C ARG A 424 -8.71 -14.16 1.88
N ILE A 425 -8.59 -12.82 1.90
CA ILE A 425 -9.66 -11.91 2.34
C ILE A 425 -10.94 -12.19 1.56
N THR A 426 -10.83 -12.25 0.22
CA THR A 426 -11.95 -12.52 -0.67
C THR A 426 -12.52 -13.92 -0.44
N GLY A 427 -11.64 -14.94 -0.29
CA GLY A 427 -12.05 -16.33 -0.05
C GLY A 427 -12.85 -16.48 1.25
N GLN A 428 -12.39 -15.89 2.35
CA GLN A 428 -13.09 -15.90 3.64
C GLN A 428 -14.43 -15.16 3.59
N ALA A 429 -14.44 -13.93 3.07
CA ALA A 429 -15.66 -13.12 3.00
C ALA A 429 -16.73 -13.76 2.12
N LEU A 430 -16.37 -14.20 0.91
CA LEU A 430 -17.33 -14.83 -0.02
C LEU A 430 -17.74 -16.24 0.43
N GLY A 431 -16.82 -17.05 0.95
CA GLY A 431 -17.13 -18.39 1.44
C GLY A 431 -18.16 -18.34 2.55
N ALA A 432 -17.93 -17.50 3.56
CA ALA A 432 -18.88 -17.33 4.67
C ALA A 432 -20.22 -16.74 4.20
N TRP A 433 -20.19 -15.69 3.35
CA TRP A 433 -21.43 -15.08 2.87
C TRP A 433 -22.26 -16.02 2.00
N HIS A 434 -21.66 -16.76 1.07
CA HIS A 434 -22.40 -17.68 0.20
C HIS A 434 -22.98 -18.87 0.99
N ALA A 435 -22.24 -19.42 1.95
CA ALA A 435 -22.74 -20.48 2.81
C ALA A 435 -23.95 -20.00 3.66
N PHE A 436 -23.80 -18.83 4.29
CA PHE A 436 -24.89 -18.24 5.08
C PHE A 436 -26.11 -17.83 4.22
N ALA A 437 -25.89 -17.26 3.05
CA ALA A 437 -26.98 -16.85 2.17
C ALA A 437 -27.75 -18.04 1.58
N ALA A 438 -27.10 -19.19 1.40
CA ALA A 438 -27.73 -20.41 0.92
C ALA A 438 -28.65 -21.04 1.96
N ASP A 439 -28.21 -21.15 3.21
CA ASP A 439 -28.99 -21.67 4.33
C ASP A 439 -28.48 -21.07 5.66
N PRO A 440 -29.12 -19.99 6.15
CA PRO A 440 -28.71 -19.36 7.41
C PRO A 440 -28.85 -20.27 8.65
N ASP A 441 -29.80 -21.18 8.66
CA ASP A 441 -30.06 -22.08 9.79
C ASP A 441 -29.07 -23.27 9.84
N ALA A 442 -28.47 -23.62 8.70
CA ALA A 442 -27.44 -24.65 8.59
C ALA A 442 -26.00 -24.08 8.57
N PHE A 443 -25.84 -22.78 8.76
CA PHE A 443 -24.51 -22.18 8.75
C PHE A 443 -23.71 -22.64 9.97
N GLU A 444 -22.53 -23.20 9.72
CA GLU A 444 -21.59 -23.59 10.77
C GLU A 444 -20.59 -22.45 11.04
N ASP A 445 -20.50 -22.03 12.29
CA ASP A 445 -19.54 -21.01 12.72
C ASP A 445 -18.10 -21.45 12.43
N GLU A 446 -17.30 -20.56 11.86
CA GLU A 446 -15.85 -20.75 11.67
C GLU A 446 -15.11 -19.97 12.77
N PRO A 447 -14.52 -20.66 13.78
CA PRO A 447 -13.91 -20.00 14.92
C PRO A 447 -12.84 -18.96 14.53
N GLY A 448 -13.03 -17.72 15.01
CA GLY A 448 -12.12 -16.60 14.73
C GLY A 448 -12.23 -15.99 13.33
N VAL A 449 -13.08 -16.50 12.46
CA VAL A 449 -13.28 -16.01 11.09
C VAL A 449 -14.72 -15.58 10.84
N ALA A 450 -15.72 -16.44 11.12
CA ALA A 450 -17.10 -16.13 10.78
C ALA A 450 -18.09 -16.72 11.84
N ARG A 451 -19.15 -15.98 12.12
CA ARG A 451 -20.22 -16.39 13.04
C ARG A 451 -21.58 -15.85 12.62
N ALA A 452 -22.60 -16.70 12.65
CA ALA A 452 -24.00 -16.28 12.60
C ALA A 452 -24.49 -15.99 14.03
N VAL A 453 -25.07 -14.81 14.26
CA VAL A 453 -25.56 -14.39 15.57
C VAL A 453 -27.04 -14.10 15.48
N ASP A 454 -27.83 -14.65 16.42
CA ASP A 454 -29.25 -14.45 16.45
C ASP A 454 -29.63 -12.99 16.66
N VAL A 455 -30.67 -12.53 15.97
CA VAL A 455 -31.20 -11.16 16.07
C VAL A 455 -31.48 -10.77 17.51
N VAL A 456 -32.00 -11.71 18.34
CA VAL A 456 -32.34 -11.46 19.76
C VAL A 456 -31.07 -11.12 20.56
N ASP A 457 -29.95 -11.78 20.28
CA ASP A 457 -28.69 -11.59 21.01
C ASP A 457 -28.01 -10.27 20.61
N LEU A 458 -28.30 -9.75 19.39
CA LEU A 458 -27.78 -8.47 18.90
C LEU A 458 -28.54 -7.26 19.44
N LEU A 459 -29.77 -7.43 19.93
CA LEU A 459 -30.64 -6.36 20.41
C LEU A 459 -30.41 -6.03 21.91
N ASP A 460 -29.16 -6.07 22.35
CA ASP A 460 -28.72 -5.64 23.68
C ASP A 460 -28.82 -4.11 23.86
N GLU A 461 -28.39 -3.61 25.02
CA GLU A 461 -28.42 -2.16 25.32
C GLU A 461 -27.56 -1.33 24.36
N THR A 462 -26.56 -1.91 23.69
CA THR A 462 -25.59 -1.21 22.85
C THR A 462 -25.84 -1.39 21.37
N VAL A 463 -26.41 -2.53 20.97
CA VAL A 463 -26.55 -2.98 19.58
C VAL A 463 -25.21 -2.83 18.85
N ASP A 464 -24.18 -3.45 19.42
CA ASP A 464 -22.82 -3.38 18.88
C ASP A 464 -22.62 -4.49 17.82
N LEU A 465 -22.51 -4.07 16.57
CA LEU A 465 -22.38 -4.90 15.39
C LEU A 465 -20.91 -5.08 14.95
N THR A 466 -19.96 -4.93 15.87
CA THR A 466 -18.51 -5.02 15.56
C THR A 466 -18.10 -6.49 15.37
N PRO A 467 -17.69 -6.94 14.17
CA PRO A 467 -17.33 -8.33 13.90
C PRO A 467 -16.25 -8.86 14.83
N ALA A 468 -15.19 -8.09 15.07
CA ALA A 468 -14.10 -8.48 15.96
C ALA A 468 -14.55 -8.88 17.36
N ARG A 469 -15.62 -8.26 17.89
CA ARG A 469 -16.20 -8.60 19.18
C ARG A 469 -17.02 -9.91 19.10
N LEU A 470 -17.88 -10.01 18.08
CA LEU A 470 -18.86 -11.08 17.97
C LEU A 470 -18.25 -12.41 17.52
N VAL A 471 -17.31 -12.37 16.59
CA VAL A 471 -16.60 -13.56 16.11
C VAL A 471 -15.62 -14.09 17.17
N ARG A 472 -14.96 -13.22 17.94
CA ARG A 472 -14.01 -13.62 19.00
C ARG A 472 -14.68 -14.19 20.24
N ALA A 473 -15.92 -13.84 20.52
CA ALA A 473 -16.65 -14.39 21.66
C ALA A 473 -16.85 -15.91 21.56
N SER A 474 -16.65 -16.52 20.38
CA SER A 474 -16.71 -17.98 20.14
C SER A 474 -15.41 -18.74 20.46
N ARG A 475 -14.44 -18.15 21.16
CA ARG A 475 -13.17 -18.83 21.53
C ARG A 475 -13.32 -20.00 22.54
N SER A 476 -14.46 -20.67 22.58
CA SER A 476 -14.61 -21.86 23.38
C SER A 476 -13.81 -23.07 22.89
N ASP A 477 -13.24 -23.04 21.69
CA ASP A 477 -12.58 -24.19 21.05
C ASP A 477 -11.05 -24.24 21.20
N VAL A 478 -10.43 -23.29 21.92
CA VAL A 478 -9.03 -23.43 22.28
C VAL A 478 -8.91 -24.41 23.42
N ASP A 479 -8.33 -25.59 23.16
CA ASP A 479 -8.01 -26.59 24.16
C ASP A 479 -7.19 -25.96 25.30
N PRO A 480 -7.74 -25.81 26.53
CA PRO A 480 -7.03 -25.18 27.64
C PRO A 480 -5.72 -25.89 27.98
N ALA A 481 -5.64 -27.21 27.78
CA ALA A 481 -4.43 -27.97 28.03
C ALA A 481 -3.33 -27.69 27.02
N LYS A 482 -3.69 -27.52 25.74
CA LYS A 482 -2.75 -27.09 24.69
C LYS A 482 -2.23 -25.69 24.95
N LEU A 483 -3.10 -24.74 25.27
CA LEU A 483 -2.72 -23.37 25.58
C LEU A 483 -1.79 -23.29 26.79
N ALA A 484 -2.09 -24.01 27.84
CA ALA A 484 -1.26 -24.10 29.04
C ALA A 484 0.14 -24.68 28.70
N ALA A 485 0.19 -25.75 27.91
CA ALA A 485 1.47 -26.37 27.49
C ALA A 485 2.31 -25.44 26.63
N GLU A 486 1.69 -24.70 25.71
CA GLU A 486 2.36 -23.71 24.85
C GLU A 486 2.89 -22.52 25.68
N ALA A 487 2.07 -21.94 26.55
CA ALA A 487 2.48 -20.87 27.43
C ALA A 487 3.66 -21.29 28.34
N ASP A 488 3.62 -22.52 28.88
CA ASP A 488 4.71 -23.08 29.68
C ASP A 488 6.00 -23.34 28.87
N ALA A 489 5.86 -23.81 27.64
CA ALA A 489 7.02 -23.99 26.74
C ALA A 489 7.69 -22.65 26.40
N THR A 490 6.89 -21.63 26.06
CA THR A 490 7.38 -20.28 25.76
C THR A 490 8.01 -19.64 27.00
N ARG A 491 7.41 -19.78 28.17
CA ARG A 491 7.99 -19.34 29.45
C ARG A 491 9.33 -20.01 29.75
N ARG A 492 9.46 -21.32 29.54
CA ARG A 492 10.76 -22.03 29.70
C ARG A 492 11.82 -21.51 28.75
N ASN A 493 11.44 -21.20 27.50
CA ASN A 493 12.34 -20.62 26.52
C ASN A 493 12.76 -19.18 26.90
N LEU A 494 11.83 -18.39 27.46
CA LEU A 494 12.15 -17.06 28.02
C LEU A 494 13.17 -17.16 29.15
N VAL A 495 12.99 -18.09 30.09
CA VAL A 495 13.95 -18.30 31.19
C VAL A 495 15.35 -18.67 30.67
N LYS A 496 15.42 -19.51 29.61
CA LYS A 496 16.69 -19.85 28.96
C LYS A 496 17.33 -18.61 28.31
N ALA A 497 16.55 -17.82 27.55
CA ALA A 497 17.02 -16.60 26.91
C ALA A 497 17.47 -15.55 27.94
N ALA A 498 16.75 -15.37 29.07
CA ALA A 498 17.17 -14.48 30.14
C ALA A 498 18.50 -14.90 30.78
N LYS A 499 18.74 -16.20 30.96
CA LYS A 499 20.04 -16.71 31.44
C LYS A 499 21.16 -16.48 30.41
N SER A 500 20.89 -16.62 29.13
CA SER A 500 21.85 -16.32 28.05
C SER A 500 22.17 -14.83 27.99
N LEU A 501 21.15 -13.97 28.08
CA LEU A 501 21.29 -12.52 28.14
C LEU A 501 22.14 -12.10 29.36
N GLY A 502 21.89 -12.69 30.56
CA GLY A 502 22.68 -12.42 31.76
C GLY A 502 24.16 -12.78 31.58
N ARG A 503 24.48 -13.86 30.86
CA ARG A 503 25.87 -14.19 30.52
C ARG A 503 26.49 -13.24 29.52
N ALA A 504 25.75 -12.85 28.49
CA ALA A 504 26.23 -11.89 27.50
C ALA A 504 26.43 -10.48 28.11
N ALA A 505 25.59 -10.09 29.08
CA ALA A 505 25.68 -8.82 29.79
C ALA A 505 26.80 -8.78 30.85
N GLY A 506 27.29 -9.94 31.29
CA GLY A 506 28.38 -10.04 32.26
C GLY A 506 29.79 -9.82 31.70
N TYR A 507 29.90 -9.41 30.43
CA TYR A 507 31.18 -9.08 29.80
C TYR A 507 31.57 -7.64 30.20
N ASP A 508 32.68 -7.47 30.91
CA ASP A 508 33.17 -6.22 31.49
C ASP A 508 34.62 -5.86 31.13
N ASP A 509 35.20 -6.51 30.11
CA ASP A 509 36.57 -6.26 29.62
C ASP A 509 36.66 -4.94 28.80
N TRP A 510 36.28 -3.82 29.44
CA TRP A 510 36.35 -2.49 28.84
C TRP A 510 37.28 -1.60 29.65
N ASP A 511 38.28 -1.01 28.98
CA ASP A 511 39.14 0.01 29.60
C ASP A 511 38.77 1.41 29.07
N ALA A 512 38.76 2.41 29.97
CA ALA A 512 38.63 3.79 29.55
C ALA A 512 39.84 4.21 28.71
N ALA A 513 39.61 4.78 27.55
CA ALA A 513 40.68 5.48 26.83
C ALA A 513 41.16 6.63 27.69
N GLY A 514 42.49 6.76 27.88
CA GLY A 514 43.07 7.79 28.77
C GLY A 514 42.49 9.20 28.67
N GLY A 515 43.16 10.27 28.93
CA GLY A 515 42.60 11.64 29.06
C GLY A 515 41.93 12.23 27.79
N SER A 516 41.98 11.57 26.62
CA SER A 516 41.28 11.98 25.37
C SER A 516 40.87 10.76 24.54
N ALA A 517 39.77 10.91 23.79
CA ALA A 517 39.34 9.88 22.80
C ALA A 517 40.45 9.65 21.78
N ARG A 518 40.57 8.37 21.35
CA ARG A 518 41.54 7.99 20.32
C ARG A 518 41.09 8.54 18.95
N GLU A 519 41.94 9.28 18.29
CA GLU A 519 41.75 9.71 16.93
C GLU A 519 42.08 8.59 15.94
N TRP A 520 41.17 8.33 14.98
CA TRP A 520 41.32 7.28 14.01
C TRP A 520 41.90 7.78 12.69
N ARG A 521 42.98 7.20 12.24
CA ARG A 521 43.42 7.30 10.85
C ARG A 521 42.60 6.33 10.00
N THR A 522 41.71 6.86 9.14
CA THR A 522 40.71 6.06 8.40
C THR A 522 41.01 6.02 6.90
N ALA A 523 40.57 4.91 6.27
CA ALA A 523 40.43 4.80 4.81
C ALA A 523 38.95 4.58 4.48
N THR A 524 38.54 4.93 3.23
CA THR A 524 37.19 4.62 2.77
C THR A 524 37.11 3.14 2.31
N ALA A 525 35.89 2.56 2.37
CA ALA A 525 35.68 1.21 1.85
C ALA A 525 36.04 1.10 0.35
N ALA A 526 35.87 2.19 -0.42
CA ALA A 526 36.32 2.26 -1.82
C ALA A 526 37.85 2.19 -1.94
N ASP A 527 38.59 2.81 -1.02
CA ASP A 527 40.07 2.74 -1.01
C ASP A 527 40.56 1.34 -0.63
N LEU A 528 39.92 0.72 0.37
CA LEU A 528 40.22 -0.64 0.77
C LEU A 528 39.94 -1.67 -0.33
N ALA A 529 38.85 -1.44 -1.10
CA ALA A 529 38.54 -2.30 -2.25
C ALA A 529 39.55 -2.14 -3.38
N ARG A 530 39.95 -0.90 -3.71
CA ARG A 530 41.02 -0.65 -4.68
C ARG A 530 42.38 -1.26 -4.25
N GLY A 531 42.62 -1.25 -2.94
CA GLY A 531 43.81 -1.88 -2.34
C GLY A 531 43.71 -3.38 -2.20
N GLY A 532 42.64 -4.03 -2.60
CA GLY A 532 42.45 -5.50 -2.51
C GLY A 532 42.27 -6.03 -1.08
N ALA A 533 41.94 -5.19 -0.10
CA ALA A 533 41.69 -5.64 1.27
C ALA A 533 40.24 -6.12 1.48
N LEU A 534 39.30 -5.72 0.60
CA LEU A 534 37.92 -6.20 0.56
C LEU A 534 37.37 -6.17 -0.87
N THR A 535 36.28 -6.91 -1.10
CA THR A 535 35.50 -6.84 -2.33
C THR A 535 34.10 -6.29 -1.99
N LEU A 536 33.65 -5.27 -2.73
CA LEU A 536 32.31 -4.68 -2.57
C LEU A 536 31.38 -5.26 -3.63
N LEU A 537 30.38 -6.03 -3.22
CA LEU A 537 29.39 -6.66 -4.09
C LEU A 537 28.01 -6.02 -3.89
N ARG A 538 27.26 -5.91 -4.98
CA ARG A 538 25.90 -5.32 -5.01
C ARG A 538 25.01 -6.13 -5.90
N THR A 539 23.73 -6.19 -5.58
CA THR A 539 22.69 -6.67 -6.49
C THR A 539 22.40 -5.60 -7.54
N THR A 540 22.37 -5.99 -8.81
CA THR A 540 21.89 -5.14 -9.89
C THR A 540 20.35 -5.25 -9.92
N PRO A 541 19.58 -4.15 -9.77
CA PRO A 541 18.14 -4.21 -9.88
C PRO A 541 17.71 -4.65 -11.28
N GLU A 542 16.65 -5.44 -11.37
CA GLU A 542 16.00 -5.78 -12.63
C GLU A 542 15.57 -4.50 -13.35
N GLY A 543 16.18 -4.17 -14.50
CA GLY A 543 15.90 -2.94 -15.26
C GLY A 543 17.13 -2.21 -15.81
N SER A 544 18.33 -2.53 -15.36
CA SER A 544 19.56 -1.94 -15.92
C SER A 544 20.16 -2.88 -16.98
N ARG A 545 19.74 -2.70 -18.22
CA ARG A 545 20.47 -3.30 -19.37
C ARG A 545 21.83 -2.63 -19.47
N GLY A 546 22.84 -3.25 -18.88
CA GLY A 546 24.24 -2.96 -19.16
C GLY A 546 24.58 -3.42 -20.57
N ARG A 547 24.96 -2.48 -21.41
CA ARG A 547 25.63 -2.74 -22.69
C ARG A 547 27.06 -3.14 -22.36
N GLY A 548 27.40 -4.40 -22.52
CA GLY A 548 28.75 -4.95 -22.38
C GLY A 548 28.93 -6.03 -23.44
N ASP A 549 29.79 -5.74 -24.36
CA ASP A 549 30.49 -6.51 -25.38
C ASP A 549 30.11 -7.99 -25.61
N ASP A 550 29.70 -8.18 -26.85
CA ASP A 550 29.55 -9.41 -27.58
C ASP A 550 30.93 -10.08 -27.76
N ASP A 551 31.05 -11.36 -27.35
CA ASP A 551 31.81 -12.36 -28.08
C ASP A 551 31.46 -13.79 -27.61
N GLY A 552 30.91 -14.55 -28.55
CA GLY A 552 31.16 -15.98 -28.71
C GLY A 552 30.29 -16.99 -27.93
N ALA A 553 29.21 -17.42 -28.61
CA ALA A 553 28.76 -18.82 -28.73
C ALA A 553 28.84 -19.77 -27.50
N ASP A 554 27.75 -20.24 -26.97
CA ASP A 554 27.34 -21.64 -27.20
C ASP A 554 25.86 -21.88 -26.81
N LYS A 555 25.25 -22.78 -27.58
CA LYS A 555 23.88 -23.27 -27.45
C LYS A 555 23.82 -24.42 -26.46
N GLY A 556 22.76 -24.49 -25.69
CA GLY A 556 22.24 -25.77 -25.31
C GLY A 556 22.25 -26.09 -23.82
N GLY A 557 21.06 -26.31 -23.30
CA GLY A 557 20.90 -27.06 -22.06
C GLY A 557 19.67 -26.63 -21.27
N ARG A 558 18.47 -27.07 -21.67
CA ARG A 558 17.35 -27.22 -20.72
C ARG A 558 17.77 -28.25 -19.69
N GLY A 559 18.25 -27.82 -18.54
CA GLY A 559 18.47 -28.64 -17.37
C GLY A 559 17.16 -28.80 -16.60
N THR A 560 16.55 -29.96 -16.72
CA THR A 560 15.57 -30.48 -15.78
C THR A 560 16.32 -30.95 -14.52
N GLY A 561 16.10 -30.26 -13.39
CA GLY A 561 16.63 -30.68 -12.10
C GLY A 561 16.18 -29.70 -11.03
N ALA A 562 15.48 -30.18 -10.01
CA ALA A 562 14.97 -29.45 -8.87
C ALA A 562 16.12 -28.72 -8.11
N ASP A 563 16.43 -27.50 -8.53
CA ASP A 563 17.23 -26.56 -7.75
C ASP A 563 16.25 -25.89 -6.80
N ALA A 564 16.26 -26.28 -5.53
CA ALA A 564 15.51 -25.65 -4.46
C ALA A 564 15.87 -24.15 -4.49
N ALA A 565 14.89 -23.27 -4.69
CA ALA A 565 15.10 -21.85 -4.83
C ALA A 565 15.89 -21.33 -3.62
N ARG A 566 17.11 -20.81 -3.84
CA ARG A 566 17.97 -20.29 -2.78
C ARG A 566 17.28 -19.12 -2.08
N PRO A 567 17.26 -19.09 -0.74
CA PRO A 567 16.63 -17.99 -0.01
C PRO A 567 17.40 -16.67 -0.25
N VAL A 568 16.69 -15.55 -0.16
CA VAL A 568 17.23 -14.19 -0.37
C VAL A 568 17.38 -13.48 0.97
N PHE A 569 18.53 -12.86 1.23
CA PHE A 569 18.80 -12.10 2.44
C PHE A 569 18.57 -10.60 2.23
N THR A 570 17.73 -9.98 3.06
CA THR A 570 17.28 -8.59 2.89
C THR A 570 17.78 -7.65 4.00
N GLY A 571 17.68 -6.34 3.78
CA GLY A 571 18.01 -5.34 4.81
C GLY A 571 17.12 -5.43 6.07
N SER A 572 15.93 -6.01 5.96
CA SER A 572 15.05 -6.28 7.10
C SER A 572 15.58 -7.42 7.98
N ASP A 573 16.27 -8.39 7.38
CA ASP A 573 16.82 -9.53 8.12
C ASP A 573 17.96 -9.08 9.03
N ILE A 574 18.80 -8.12 8.56
CA ILE A 574 19.81 -7.47 9.41
C ILE A 574 19.17 -6.80 10.63
N SER A 575 18.11 -6.00 10.42
CA SER A 575 17.49 -5.24 11.52
C SER A 575 16.78 -6.10 12.55
N ARG A 576 16.25 -7.26 12.12
CA ARG A 576 15.53 -8.21 12.98
C ARG A 576 16.43 -9.28 13.60
N GLY A 577 17.65 -9.45 13.10
CA GLY A 577 18.49 -10.58 13.45
C GLY A 577 17.84 -11.91 13.08
N SER A 578 17.15 -11.99 11.94
CA SER A 578 16.51 -13.20 11.41
C SER A 578 17.32 -13.78 10.25
N GLY A 579 17.14 -15.06 9.96
CA GLY A 579 17.69 -15.68 8.75
C GLY A 579 17.07 -15.09 7.48
N PRO A 580 17.49 -15.55 6.28
CA PRO A 580 17.03 -15.01 5.00
C PRO A 580 15.52 -15.22 4.83
N THR A 581 14.78 -14.11 4.59
CA THR A 581 13.31 -14.11 4.46
C THR A 581 12.83 -13.52 3.14
N GLY A 582 13.72 -13.14 2.23
CA GLY A 582 13.37 -12.51 0.96
C GLY A 582 12.93 -13.52 -0.11
N ASP A 583 12.10 -13.05 -1.04
CA ASP A 583 11.61 -13.83 -2.16
C ASP A 583 12.68 -13.93 -3.27
N PRO A 584 13.02 -15.13 -3.76
CA PRO A 584 13.89 -15.33 -4.92
C PRO A 584 13.45 -14.59 -6.19
N ALA A 585 12.14 -14.35 -6.37
CA ALA A 585 11.64 -13.59 -7.50
C ALA A 585 12.04 -12.10 -7.52
N THR A 586 12.55 -11.57 -6.39
CA THR A 586 12.99 -10.17 -6.28
C THR A 586 14.41 -9.91 -6.76
N VAL A 587 15.17 -10.95 -7.06
CA VAL A 587 16.56 -10.88 -7.50
C VAL A 587 16.78 -11.76 -8.72
N ARG A 588 17.73 -11.37 -9.58
CA ARG A 588 18.18 -12.24 -10.66
C ARG A 588 19.07 -13.31 -10.07
N THR A 589 18.58 -14.52 -9.98
CA THR A 589 19.28 -15.67 -9.35
C THR A 589 20.57 -16.04 -10.06
N ASP A 590 20.69 -15.73 -11.36
CA ASP A 590 21.88 -15.95 -12.22
C ASP A 590 23.01 -14.95 -11.96
N THR A 591 22.70 -13.75 -11.44
CA THR A 591 23.68 -12.66 -11.26
C THR A 591 23.77 -12.13 -9.83
N ALA A 592 22.85 -12.52 -8.93
CA ALA A 592 22.88 -12.08 -7.55
C ALA A 592 24.08 -12.69 -6.81
N PRO A 593 24.87 -11.88 -6.06
CA PRO A 593 25.97 -12.40 -5.25
C PRO A 593 25.47 -13.42 -4.22
N VAL A 594 26.21 -14.51 -4.08
CA VAL A 594 25.98 -15.51 -3.03
C VAL A 594 26.75 -15.09 -1.78
N ILE A 595 26.05 -15.04 -0.66
CA ILE A 595 26.63 -14.72 0.65
C ILE A 595 27.49 -15.89 1.13
N ALA A 596 28.67 -15.59 1.62
CA ALA A 596 29.58 -16.55 2.24
C ALA A 596 29.72 -16.22 3.75
N ALA A 597 30.06 -17.24 4.54
CA ALA A 597 30.39 -17.02 5.95
C ALA A 597 31.59 -16.07 6.07
N GLY A 598 31.51 -15.08 6.95
CA GLY A 598 32.51 -14.03 7.11
C GLY A 598 32.26 -12.77 6.23
N ASP A 599 31.28 -12.77 5.33
CA ASP A 599 30.88 -11.57 4.62
C ASP A 599 30.24 -10.56 5.59
N VAL A 600 30.48 -9.27 5.38
CA VAL A 600 29.87 -8.19 6.15
C VAL A 600 28.73 -7.59 5.33
N LEU A 601 27.52 -7.65 5.87
CA LEU A 601 26.30 -7.14 5.26
C LEU A 601 25.93 -5.82 5.94
N VAL A 602 25.65 -4.77 5.15
CA VAL A 602 25.26 -3.45 5.66
C VAL A 602 23.97 -3.02 4.98
N ARG A 603 23.02 -2.49 5.75
CA ARG A 603 21.77 -1.95 5.20
C ARG A 603 22.04 -0.76 4.30
N ALA A 604 21.44 -0.75 3.12
CA ALA A 604 21.55 0.35 2.17
C ALA A 604 20.68 1.57 2.54
N VAL A 605 19.74 1.41 3.47
CA VAL A 605 18.82 2.45 3.92
C VAL A 605 18.92 2.62 5.42
N ALA A 606 19.27 3.82 5.86
CA ALA A 606 19.44 4.20 7.26
C ALA A 606 18.10 4.65 7.91
N SER A 607 17.00 3.93 7.70
CA SER A 607 15.69 4.22 8.30
C SER A 607 15.26 3.11 9.25
N GLY A 608 14.65 3.47 10.39
CA GLY A 608 14.16 2.52 11.41
C GLY A 608 15.26 2.01 12.33
N GLY A 609 14.87 1.61 13.56
CA GLY A 609 15.80 1.04 14.56
C GLY A 609 16.37 -0.32 14.16
N GLY A 610 17.30 -0.83 14.97
CA GLY A 610 17.93 -2.13 14.80
C GLY A 610 19.37 -2.06 14.30
N ALA A 611 19.99 -3.24 14.08
CA ALA A 611 21.37 -3.33 13.59
C ALA A 611 21.49 -2.76 12.17
N MET A 612 22.58 -2.04 11.91
CA MET A 612 22.92 -1.52 10.57
C MET A 612 23.84 -2.48 9.81
N SER A 613 24.57 -3.34 10.52
CA SER A 613 25.52 -4.30 9.96
C SER A 613 25.37 -5.68 10.58
N LEU A 614 25.79 -6.71 9.86
CA LEU A 614 25.82 -8.11 10.28
C LEU A 614 27.05 -8.78 9.67
N VAL A 615 27.71 -9.65 10.43
CA VAL A 615 28.67 -10.61 9.87
C VAL A 615 27.92 -11.91 9.56
N ALA A 616 27.93 -12.34 8.32
CA ALA A 616 27.25 -13.56 7.89
C ALA A 616 27.90 -14.79 8.52
N GLY A 617 27.07 -15.62 9.14
CA GLY A 617 27.45 -16.93 9.67
C GLY A 617 27.02 -18.06 8.73
N GLU A 618 27.00 -19.28 9.25
CA GLU A 618 26.54 -20.47 8.52
C GLU A 618 25.07 -20.43 8.17
N ALA A 619 24.25 -19.69 8.95
CA ALA A 619 22.81 -19.55 8.73
C ALA A 619 22.47 -18.67 7.51
N GLU A 620 23.33 -17.72 7.17
CA GLU A 620 23.19 -16.80 6.05
C GLU A 620 23.98 -17.26 4.82
N ALA A 621 24.96 -18.13 5.02
CA ALA A 621 25.81 -18.65 3.94
C ALA A 621 24.97 -19.45 2.92
N GLY A 622 25.23 -19.22 1.63
CA GLY A 622 24.49 -19.83 0.53
C GLY A 622 23.22 -19.07 0.10
N ALA A 623 22.74 -18.10 0.88
CA ALA A 623 21.66 -17.22 0.49
C ALA A 623 22.10 -16.21 -0.59
N LEU A 624 21.16 -15.75 -1.41
CA LEU A 624 21.38 -14.69 -2.39
C LEU A 624 21.30 -13.31 -1.73
N LEU A 625 22.15 -12.39 -2.17
CA LEU A 625 22.11 -11.00 -1.72
C LEU A 625 20.85 -10.31 -2.26
N GLY A 626 19.98 -9.88 -1.38
CA GLY A 626 18.73 -9.18 -1.71
C GLY A 626 18.91 -7.68 -1.97
N PRO A 627 17.82 -7.00 -2.36
CA PRO A 627 17.82 -5.56 -2.53
C PRO A 627 18.01 -4.82 -1.20
N HIS A 628 18.59 -3.62 -1.27
CA HIS A 628 18.87 -2.75 -0.11
C HIS A 628 19.89 -3.32 0.91
N VAL A 629 20.75 -4.23 0.49
CA VAL A 629 21.90 -4.71 1.25
C VAL A 629 23.16 -4.48 0.44
N HIS A 630 24.21 -4.01 1.10
CA HIS A 630 25.57 -3.95 0.59
C HIS A 630 26.39 -5.10 1.20
N LEU A 631 27.11 -5.82 0.38
CA LEU A 631 27.97 -6.91 0.81
C LEU A 631 29.43 -6.49 0.68
N PHE A 632 30.17 -6.60 1.78
CA PHE A 632 31.61 -6.39 1.84
C PHE A 632 32.25 -7.74 2.19
N ARG A 633 33.08 -8.28 1.29
CA ARG A 633 33.83 -9.51 1.51
C ARG A 633 35.28 -9.15 1.85
N PRO A 634 35.65 -9.20 3.14
CA PRO A 634 37.05 -8.91 3.55
C PRO A 634 38.00 -10.03 3.14
N ASP A 635 39.23 -9.64 2.87
CA ASP A 635 40.36 -10.59 2.84
C ASP A 635 40.77 -10.89 4.30
N PRO A 636 40.58 -12.13 4.82
CA PRO A 636 40.82 -12.45 6.22
C PRO A 636 42.30 -12.36 6.63
N ALA A 637 43.24 -12.33 5.66
CA ALA A 637 44.64 -12.08 5.93
C ALA A 637 44.95 -10.59 6.21
N ARG A 638 44.03 -9.67 5.89
CA ARG A 638 44.28 -8.23 5.95
C ARG A 638 43.24 -7.49 6.78
N LEU A 639 42.01 -8.03 6.90
CA LEU A 639 40.87 -7.31 7.50
C LEU A 639 39.97 -8.28 8.28
N ASP A 640 39.74 -7.99 9.57
CA ASP A 640 38.86 -8.76 10.42
C ASP A 640 37.39 -8.41 10.13
N ALA A 641 36.51 -9.41 9.97
CA ALA A 641 35.12 -9.24 9.59
C ALA A 641 34.28 -8.51 10.68
N TRP A 642 34.48 -8.85 11.96
CA TRP A 642 33.76 -8.24 13.05
C TRP A 642 34.19 -6.80 13.32
N PHE A 643 35.50 -6.54 13.19
CA PHE A 643 36.07 -5.18 13.21
C PHE A 643 35.43 -4.33 12.08
N LEU A 644 35.40 -4.88 10.85
CA LEU A 644 34.78 -4.22 9.70
C LEU A 644 33.31 -3.91 9.95
N ALA A 645 32.52 -4.91 10.40
CA ALA A 645 31.10 -4.76 10.69
C ALA A 645 30.81 -3.70 11.74
N GLY A 646 31.60 -3.68 12.81
CA GLY A 646 31.45 -2.70 13.91
C GLY A 646 31.60 -1.26 13.43
N PHE A 647 32.64 -0.97 12.64
CA PHE A 647 32.87 0.38 12.13
C PHE A 647 31.92 0.75 10.98
N LEU A 648 31.61 -0.16 10.07
CA LEU A 648 30.67 0.11 8.98
C LEU A 648 29.25 0.36 9.48
N GLY A 649 28.85 -0.29 10.59
CA GLY A 649 27.54 -0.14 11.20
C GLY A 649 27.41 1.00 12.22
N ALA A 650 28.50 1.74 12.52
CA ALA A 650 28.50 2.84 13.47
C ALA A 650 27.62 4.01 12.98
N GLU A 651 26.81 4.60 13.87
CA GLU A 651 25.83 5.64 13.53
C GLU A 651 26.47 6.85 12.85
N ASP A 652 27.58 7.37 13.38
CA ASP A 652 28.30 8.50 12.78
C ASP A 652 28.82 8.21 11.37
N ASN A 653 29.31 6.98 11.16
CA ASN A 653 29.82 6.55 9.89
C ASN A 653 28.69 6.39 8.85
N ILE A 654 27.57 5.82 9.27
CA ILE A 654 26.35 5.71 8.47
C ILE A 654 25.80 7.09 8.12
N ALA A 655 25.71 8.01 9.09
CA ALA A 655 25.27 9.38 8.87
C ALA A 655 26.18 10.12 7.88
N GLY A 656 27.50 10.02 8.04
CA GLY A 656 28.48 10.64 7.14
C GLY A 656 28.52 10.07 5.73
N ALA A 657 28.08 8.81 5.54
CA ALA A 657 28.02 8.13 4.25
C ALA A 657 26.63 8.20 3.60
N SER A 658 25.60 8.71 4.30
CA SER A 658 24.22 8.78 3.84
C SER A 658 23.96 9.99 2.95
N THR A 659 23.03 9.85 2.00
CA THR A 659 22.56 10.92 1.12
C THR A 659 21.02 10.82 0.97
N GLY A 660 20.36 11.98 0.88
CA GLY A 660 18.89 12.09 0.75
C GLY A 660 18.27 12.86 1.91
N SER A 661 17.12 13.50 1.70
CA SER A 661 16.40 14.28 2.71
C SER A 661 15.25 13.51 3.38
N THR A 662 14.59 12.61 2.65
CA THR A 662 13.43 11.84 3.15
C THR A 662 13.78 10.37 3.41
N VAL A 663 14.64 9.79 2.57
CA VAL A 663 15.18 8.44 2.73
C VAL A 663 16.69 8.52 2.67
N LEU A 664 17.36 8.22 3.79
CA LEU A 664 18.81 8.23 3.89
C LEU A 664 19.39 6.96 3.25
N ASN A 665 19.91 7.09 2.04
CA ASN A 665 20.59 5.99 1.34
C ASN A 665 22.08 6.00 1.68
N VAL A 666 22.57 4.89 2.19
CA VAL A 666 23.98 4.69 2.55
C VAL A 666 24.81 4.47 1.28
N SER A 667 25.82 5.30 1.06
CA SER A 667 26.80 5.13 -0.02
C SER A 667 27.94 4.22 0.47
N PRO A 668 27.99 2.94 0.07
CA PRO A 668 28.90 1.97 0.69
C PRO A 668 30.38 2.28 0.48
N GLY A 669 30.74 2.91 -0.64
CA GLY A 669 32.11 3.31 -0.91
C GLY A 669 32.62 4.46 -0.04
N ARG A 670 31.73 5.25 0.60
CA ARG A 670 32.07 6.40 1.47
C ARG A 670 32.23 6.02 2.95
N LEU A 671 31.78 4.81 3.33
CA LEU A 671 31.96 4.30 4.68
C LEU A 671 33.46 4.23 5.02
N ARG A 672 33.79 4.60 6.25
CA ARG A 672 35.19 4.71 6.71
C ARG A 672 35.57 3.59 7.66
N VAL A 673 36.79 3.11 7.56
CA VAL A 673 37.34 2.06 8.43
C VAL A 673 38.70 2.51 8.95
N PRO A 674 39.00 2.41 10.27
CA PRO A 674 40.29 2.72 10.82
C PRO A 674 41.40 1.79 10.27
N LEU A 675 42.57 2.36 10.09
CA LEU A 675 43.75 1.61 9.68
C LEU A 675 44.52 1.12 10.91
N LEU A 676 44.38 -0.16 11.24
CA LEU A 676 45.00 -0.81 12.38
C LEU A 676 45.76 -2.09 11.95
N PRO A 677 46.79 -2.53 12.69
CA PRO A 677 47.35 -3.86 12.52
C PRO A 677 46.29 -4.95 12.75
N LEU A 678 46.40 -6.08 12.02
CA LEU A 678 45.39 -7.14 12.05
C LEU A 678 45.13 -7.72 13.45
N GLU A 679 46.15 -7.81 14.28
CA GLU A 679 46.03 -8.27 15.67
C GLU A 679 45.17 -7.31 16.53
N GLU A 680 45.36 -6.01 16.34
CA GLU A 680 44.54 -5.01 17.01
C GLU A 680 43.11 -5.01 16.46
N GLN A 681 42.91 -5.17 15.14
CA GLN A 681 41.59 -5.35 14.53
C GLN A 681 40.81 -6.51 15.15
N ARG A 682 41.47 -7.66 15.36
CA ARG A 682 40.84 -8.84 15.99
C ARG A 682 40.38 -8.57 17.42
N ARG A 683 41.14 -7.77 18.20
CA ARG A 683 40.70 -7.36 19.55
C ARG A 683 39.43 -6.52 19.52
N TYR A 684 39.38 -5.53 18.65
CA TYR A 684 38.14 -4.73 18.45
C TYR A 684 37.01 -5.59 17.85
N GLY A 685 37.31 -6.48 16.94
CA GLY A 685 36.35 -7.41 16.33
C GLY A 685 35.71 -8.32 17.37
N GLU A 686 36.50 -8.86 18.32
CA GLU A 686 35.94 -9.65 19.43
C GLU A 686 35.01 -8.80 20.33
N ALA A 687 35.37 -7.54 20.64
CA ALA A 687 34.53 -6.65 21.38
C ALA A 687 33.20 -6.36 20.64
N PHE A 688 33.24 -6.07 19.34
CA PHE A 688 32.02 -5.87 18.54
C PHE A 688 31.17 -7.14 18.43
N ARG A 689 31.78 -8.32 18.36
CA ARG A 689 31.06 -9.60 18.38
C ARG A 689 30.28 -9.77 19.69
N ARG A 690 30.87 -9.45 20.83
CA ARG A 690 30.21 -9.49 22.14
C ARG A 690 29.04 -8.51 22.24
N VAL A 691 29.20 -7.29 21.73
CA VAL A 691 28.11 -6.31 21.66
C VAL A 691 26.96 -6.82 20.77
N HIS A 692 27.29 -7.47 19.66
CA HIS A 692 26.28 -8.08 18.78
C HIS A 692 25.52 -9.21 19.47
N GLU A 693 26.23 -10.12 20.15
CA GLU A 693 25.64 -11.22 20.93
C GLU A 693 24.71 -10.69 22.03
N LEU A 694 25.13 -9.67 22.78
CA LEU A 694 24.30 -9.02 23.80
C LEU A 694 22.99 -8.48 23.19
N ARG A 695 23.06 -7.78 22.07
CA ARG A 695 21.88 -7.24 21.38
C ARG A 695 20.95 -8.35 20.90
N ALA A 696 21.48 -9.41 20.30
CA ALA A 696 20.70 -10.54 19.78
C ALA A 696 19.95 -11.27 20.91
N GLU A 697 20.61 -11.52 22.04
CA GLU A 697 19.99 -12.18 23.20
C GLU A 697 18.95 -11.28 23.88
N ALA A 698 19.17 -9.98 23.95
CA ALA A 698 18.17 -9.03 24.45
C ALA A 698 16.89 -9.02 23.58
N GLN A 699 17.05 -8.96 22.26
CA GLN A 699 15.92 -9.01 21.32
C GLN A 699 15.16 -10.34 21.41
N ARG A 700 15.86 -11.45 21.56
CA ARG A 700 15.26 -12.78 21.74
C ARG A 700 14.46 -12.86 23.03
N ALA A 701 15.01 -12.37 24.16
CA ALA A 701 14.32 -12.36 25.43
C ALA A 701 13.06 -11.49 25.40
N THR A 702 13.12 -10.31 24.78
CA THR A 702 11.97 -9.41 24.59
C THR A 702 10.86 -10.07 23.81
N ARG A 703 11.15 -10.69 22.65
CA ARG A 703 10.12 -11.39 21.84
C ARG A 703 9.44 -12.51 22.64
N LEU A 704 10.20 -13.32 23.36
CA LEU A 704 9.65 -14.43 24.16
C LEU A 704 8.82 -13.92 25.36
N ALA A 705 9.22 -12.78 25.95
CA ALA A 705 8.45 -12.14 27.02
C ALA A 705 7.11 -11.62 26.52
N GLU A 706 7.09 -10.91 25.40
CA GLU A 706 5.85 -10.42 24.78
C GLU A 706 4.91 -11.58 24.38
N GLU A 707 5.45 -12.64 23.80
CA GLU A 707 4.66 -13.81 23.43
C GLU A 707 4.10 -14.56 24.65
N THR A 708 4.91 -14.74 25.70
CA THR A 708 4.45 -15.33 26.96
C THR A 708 3.33 -14.50 27.58
N ALA A 709 3.51 -13.17 27.67
CA ALA A 709 2.50 -12.25 28.21
C ALA A 709 1.19 -12.34 27.40
N ARG A 710 1.27 -12.38 26.08
CA ARG A 710 0.10 -12.50 25.19
C ARG A 710 -0.66 -13.81 25.42
N LEU A 711 0.04 -14.95 25.47
CA LEU A 711 -0.58 -16.26 25.70
C LEU A 711 -1.26 -16.31 27.07
N LEU A 712 -0.59 -15.85 28.12
CA LEU A 712 -1.14 -15.84 29.48
C LEU A 712 -2.31 -14.88 29.63
N SER A 713 -2.17 -13.62 29.16
CA SER A 713 -3.25 -12.64 29.21
C SER A 713 -4.48 -13.10 28.43
N GLY A 714 -4.28 -13.60 27.19
CA GLY A 714 -5.35 -14.13 26.37
C GLY A 714 -6.06 -15.34 27.00
N GLY A 715 -5.29 -16.26 27.58
CA GLY A 715 -5.85 -17.43 28.26
C GLY A 715 -6.61 -17.08 29.54
N LEU A 716 -6.12 -16.13 30.34
CA LEU A 716 -6.80 -15.68 31.56
C LEU A 716 -8.09 -14.90 31.23
N THR A 717 -8.04 -13.98 30.29
CA THR A 717 -9.22 -13.20 29.89
C THR A 717 -10.25 -14.04 29.14
N GLY A 718 -9.82 -15.08 28.43
CA GLY A 718 -10.70 -16.05 27.75
C GLY A 718 -11.21 -17.14 28.65
N GLY A 719 -10.84 -17.18 29.94
CA GLY A 719 -11.29 -18.21 30.91
C GLY A 719 -10.70 -19.61 30.68
N GLN A 720 -9.73 -19.77 29.75
CA GLN A 720 -9.06 -21.05 29.47
C GLN A 720 -7.92 -21.34 30.46
N LEU A 721 -7.37 -20.28 31.08
CA LEU A 721 -6.37 -20.38 32.14
C LEU A 721 -6.94 -19.81 33.43
N LEU A 722 -6.63 -20.43 34.54
CA LEU A 722 -7.00 -19.95 35.88
C LEU A 722 -5.73 -19.61 36.68
N PRO A 723 -5.75 -18.55 37.52
CA PRO A 723 -4.67 -18.32 38.46
C PRO A 723 -4.51 -19.53 39.38
N SER A 724 -3.27 -20.01 39.62
CA SER A 724 -3.07 -21.14 40.49
C SER A 724 -3.38 -20.75 41.94
N SER A 725 -4.15 -21.58 42.64
CA SER A 725 -4.49 -21.38 44.07
C SER A 725 -3.28 -21.51 45.01
N GLN A 726 -2.12 -21.93 44.53
CA GLN A 726 -0.89 -22.13 45.31
C GLN A 726 0.07 -20.93 45.37
N GLY A 727 -0.22 -19.82 44.62
CA GLY A 727 0.68 -18.68 44.51
C GLY A 727 0.72 -17.71 45.72
N THR A 728 -0.26 -17.82 46.66
CA THR A 728 -0.38 -16.87 47.78
C THR A 728 0.34 -17.25 49.07
N ALA A 729 0.85 -18.49 49.18
CA ALA A 729 1.46 -18.97 50.40
C ALA A 729 3.01 -18.82 50.46
N ALA A 730 3.70 -18.71 49.31
CA ALA A 730 5.17 -18.65 49.27
C ALA A 730 5.75 -17.23 49.50
N ASP A 731 5.05 -16.16 49.09
CA ASP A 731 5.52 -14.78 49.29
C ASP A 731 5.26 -14.23 50.69
N ALA A 732 4.30 -14.79 51.44
CA ALA A 732 4.04 -14.40 52.83
C ALA A 732 5.09 -14.92 53.82
N ALA A 733 5.87 -15.94 53.45
CA ALA A 733 6.92 -16.50 54.30
C ALA A 733 8.26 -15.76 54.18
N THR A 734 8.50 -15.08 53.07
CA THR A 734 9.78 -14.40 52.81
C THR A 734 9.83 -12.97 53.38
N VAL A 735 8.66 -12.36 53.65
CA VAL A 735 8.57 -11.00 54.21
C VAL A 735 8.64 -11.03 55.79
N ARG A 736 8.31 -12.15 56.44
CA ARG A 736 8.33 -12.26 57.94
C ARG A 736 9.68 -12.64 58.52
N GLY A 737 10.71 -12.86 57.75
CA GLY A 737 12.04 -13.29 58.20
C GLY A 737 13.11 -12.17 58.35
N ARG A 738 12.76 -10.90 58.25
CA ARG A 738 13.74 -9.78 58.28
C ARG A 738 13.54 -8.74 59.39
N ASP A 739 12.58 -8.92 60.30
CA ASP A 739 12.45 -8.05 61.49
C ASP A 739 12.71 -8.87 62.75
N GLY A 740 13.93 -8.96 63.19
CA GLY A 740 14.32 -9.53 64.45
C GLY A 740 15.77 -9.92 64.51
N ASP A 741 16.66 -8.92 64.61
CA ASP A 741 17.83 -8.97 65.52
C ASP A 741 18.57 -7.62 65.50
N SER A 742 18.40 -6.88 66.59
CA SER A 742 19.37 -5.88 67.01
C SER A 742 19.52 -6.06 68.55
N PRO A 743 20.67 -6.48 69.03
CA PRO A 743 21.02 -6.22 70.40
C PRO A 743 22.03 -5.10 70.53
N HIS A 744 21.74 -4.20 71.46
CA HIS A 744 22.61 -3.30 72.21
C HIS A 744 23.65 -2.43 71.55
#